data_643b31bdd7c56e2319856881e1cc58ca
#
_entry.id   643b31bdd7c56e2319856881e1cc58ca
#
_cell.length_a   1.000
_cell.length_b   1.000
_cell.length_c   1.000
_cell.angle_alpha   90.00
_cell.angle_beta   90.00
_cell.angle_gamma   90.00
#
_symmetry.space_group_name_H-M   'P 1'
#
loop_
_entity.id
_entity.type
_entity.pdbx_description
1 polymer ?
#
loop_
_entity_poly.entity_id
_entity_poly.type
_entity_poly.pdbx_seq_one_letter_code
_entity_poly.pdbx_strand_id
1 'polypeptide(L)'
;MRILILLFFSISLAFSFELVLNSGREENEAFAILHAKNDEPFTCMQKINEAKLFFECEIVGVVNNELKNQNFALFDLKFQKEEQKIKMFIFPKINAKMFNLSQNIYEDKELSVLNSHRSKGFTFVFSHQMTMHHVDDGLDFDIVFPHETLPFVGALDLNSDPVIIPQSADINTYLRIKNEFEKSNFMQVITDAQNAIMRYKGSIFMNEFMLYKLRAQSEIYTQNPSIRDQQSLEKMIDEIKTYTRTFTSDKNYAEILHIMLKTYIALSQRKDVDYTMSILENELPRNNFTQLSRLEYADYIYHLNEKDRAIKIYEDIYFNTDNLDLASRAAMALAKDYLSNHNAFKAREFTNTILKANASYFSKDLTRSLELAKLFYAIKDYDMSSQIYLHAFSKMPRIDERYEETLKNLALSLAQNAKPNEAKHYIDLYLNEYHDGKYLDSIKKASDEVFFAVGDNNATLLHTRYKDLMKEYELKDESIARKALDEDVKLYFKEKNYPAVLAYKNIIEASKLPSATKFLEMAAIEELKANLKKDECIEAVKIFTQFSIYEIGQKIENKKQMLACLQRTSKINQALEYIDKNAHEDSIFYHLQKAQIYFDNKQYTQSIALAKEISGSKVLKSEEEEFRAYYLQFVSLLRLNHYNDAIKILQILESFPMNFTMVEAYDELISYAKDKDMTTTILTYAPKAIDYQNFKGINLFSPNLEFIYLETLQKNAEFDKALELLKDLVKLKLSPSDKARTLYIRSQIYESLKDTNAQKQSLKECLELSGSSNWQNLCREKNALLTN
;
A
#
# COMPACT_ATOMS: atom_id res chain seq x y z
N MET A 1 -15.60 2.98 59.64
CA MET A 1 -16.23 2.26 58.53
C MET A 1 -17.20 3.23 57.87
N ARG A 2 -16.76 3.97 56.87
CA ARG A 2 -17.61 4.89 56.05
C ARG A 2 -17.48 4.39 54.58
N ILE A 3 -18.63 3.88 54.11
CA ILE A 3 -18.77 3.40 52.74
C ILE A 3 -18.98 4.61 51.85
N LEU A 4 -18.05 4.82 50.90
CA LEU A 4 -18.16 5.84 49.86
C LEU A 4 -18.86 5.22 48.67
N ILE A 5 -20.12 5.59 48.42
CA ILE A 5 -20.89 5.21 47.23
C ILE A 5 -20.44 6.13 46.10
N LEU A 6 -19.71 5.59 45.15
CA LEU A 6 -19.42 6.25 43.87
C LEU A 6 -20.64 6.13 42.94
N LEU A 7 -21.40 7.21 42.83
CA LEU A 7 -22.41 7.37 41.80
C LEU A 7 -21.75 7.54 40.45
N PHE A 8 -21.75 6.51 39.64
CA PHE A 8 -21.47 6.62 38.21
C PHE A 8 -22.61 7.38 37.51
N PHE A 9 -22.41 8.67 37.26
CA PHE A 9 -23.23 9.38 36.27
C PHE A 9 -22.82 8.87 34.87
N SER A 10 -23.62 8.00 34.30
CA SER A 10 -23.61 7.73 32.88
C SER A 10 -24.18 8.96 32.17
N ILE A 11 -23.31 9.82 31.68
CA ILE A 11 -23.66 10.84 30.70
C ILE A 11 -23.99 10.08 29.42
N SER A 12 -25.27 9.87 29.17
CA SER A 12 -25.76 9.49 27.85
C SER A 12 -25.51 10.68 26.92
N LEU A 13 -24.42 10.61 26.13
CA LEU A 13 -24.26 11.49 24.98
C LEU A 13 -25.42 11.24 24.04
N ALA A 14 -26.42 12.10 24.08
CA ALA A 14 -27.51 12.12 23.12
C ALA A 14 -26.89 12.64 21.79
N PHE A 15 -26.58 11.74 20.88
CA PHE A 15 -26.20 12.10 19.53
C PHE A 15 -27.38 12.82 18.87
N SER A 16 -27.15 14.05 18.43
CA SER A 16 -28.18 14.90 17.82
C SER A 16 -28.16 14.69 16.31
N PHE A 17 -29.15 13.98 15.79
CA PHE A 17 -29.43 13.97 14.36
C PHE A 17 -30.45 15.05 14.03
N GLU A 18 -30.12 15.96 13.12
CA GLU A 18 -30.93 17.12 12.75
C GLU A 18 -31.24 17.08 11.26
N LEU A 19 -32.50 17.39 10.93
CA LEU A 19 -32.99 17.60 9.57
C LEU A 19 -33.56 19.03 9.45
N VAL A 20 -32.98 19.78 8.51
CA VAL A 20 -33.45 21.14 8.21
C VAL A 20 -33.95 21.17 6.76
N LEU A 21 -35.22 21.53 6.57
CA LEU A 21 -35.81 21.69 5.27
C LEU A 21 -36.02 23.16 4.94
N ASN A 22 -35.40 23.62 3.88
CA ASN A 22 -35.65 24.92 3.26
C ASN A 22 -36.41 24.69 1.95
N SER A 23 -37.48 25.40 1.72
CA SER A 23 -38.26 25.31 0.47
C SER A 23 -38.69 26.69 0.01
N GLY A 24 -38.78 26.87 -1.29
CA GLY A 24 -39.15 28.12 -1.90
C GLY A 24 -39.73 27.95 -3.31
N ARG A 25 -39.99 29.06 -3.98
CA ARG A 25 -40.38 29.09 -5.38
C ARG A 25 -39.54 30.15 -6.10
N GLU A 26 -39.04 29.79 -7.25
CA GLU A 26 -38.30 30.65 -8.15
C GLU A 26 -38.99 30.54 -9.55
N GLU A 27 -39.30 31.68 -10.18
CA GLU A 27 -39.97 31.73 -11.48
C GLU A 27 -41.19 30.78 -11.64
N ASN A 28 -42.05 30.66 -10.61
CA ASN A 28 -43.19 29.72 -10.52
C ASN A 28 -42.83 28.23 -10.31
N GLU A 29 -41.58 27.84 -10.28
CA GLU A 29 -41.17 26.47 -9.97
C GLU A 29 -40.76 26.32 -8.49
N ALA A 30 -41.20 25.22 -7.89
CA ALA A 30 -40.89 24.94 -6.51
C ALA A 30 -39.53 24.24 -6.40
N PHE A 31 -38.73 24.63 -5.44
CA PHE A 31 -37.48 23.93 -5.05
C PHE A 31 -37.48 23.59 -3.57
N ALA A 32 -36.67 22.60 -3.18
CA ALA A 32 -36.43 22.28 -1.78
C ALA A 32 -34.97 21.86 -1.56
N ILE A 33 -34.45 22.22 -0.41
CA ILE A 33 -33.12 21.85 0.05
C ILE A 33 -33.27 21.19 1.42
N LEU A 34 -32.89 19.92 1.53
CA LEU A 34 -32.91 19.18 2.77
C LEU A 34 -31.48 19.00 3.27
N HIS A 35 -31.17 19.52 4.44
CA HIS A 35 -29.89 19.32 5.12
C HIS A 35 -30.08 18.26 6.20
N ALA A 36 -29.23 17.23 6.18
CA ALA A 36 -29.15 16.20 7.21
C ALA A 36 -27.79 16.32 7.90
N LYS A 37 -27.79 16.54 9.22
CA LYS A 37 -26.57 16.67 10.05
C LYS A 37 -26.61 15.69 11.20
N ASN A 38 -25.44 15.18 11.59
CA ASN A 38 -25.26 14.33 12.75
C ASN A 38 -23.91 14.62 13.42
N ASP A 39 -23.82 14.45 14.72
CA ASP A 39 -22.57 14.66 15.46
C ASP A 39 -21.49 13.64 15.05
N GLU A 40 -21.91 12.41 14.72
CA GLU A 40 -21.03 11.38 14.19
C GLU A 40 -21.16 11.23 12.67
N PRO A 41 -20.08 10.91 11.95
CA PRO A 41 -20.14 10.71 10.51
C PRO A 41 -21.03 9.53 10.14
N PHE A 42 -22.00 9.76 9.26
CA PHE A 42 -22.90 8.76 8.71
C PHE A 42 -22.69 8.60 7.19
N THR A 43 -23.28 7.58 6.60
CA THR A 43 -23.11 7.29 5.17
C THR A 43 -24.39 7.56 4.41
N CYS A 44 -24.26 8.24 3.24
CA CYS A 44 -25.35 8.39 2.30
C CYS A 44 -24.90 7.93 0.91
N MET A 45 -25.78 7.21 0.23
CA MET A 45 -25.55 6.72 -1.12
C MET A 45 -26.76 6.98 -2.02
N GLN A 46 -26.49 7.32 -3.26
CA GLN A 46 -27.47 7.37 -4.31
C GLN A 46 -27.68 5.97 -4.87
N LYS A 47 -28.94 5.53 -4.96
CA LYS A 47 -29.34 4.22 -5.49
C LYS A 47 -30.42 4.37 -6.54
N ILE A 48 -30.53 3.40 -7.41
CA ILE A 48 -31.58 3.32 -8.44
C ILE A 48 -32.31 1.98 -8.30
N ASN A 49 -33.63 2.03 -8.17
CA ASN A 49 -34.47 0.85 -8.18
C ASN A 49 -35.62 1.06 -9.18
N GLU A 50 -35.85 0.09 -10.09
CA GLU A 50 -36.87 0.16 -11.13
C GLU A 50 -36.86 1.50 -11.91
N ALA A 51 -35.70 1.96 -12.32
CA ALA A 51 -35.45 3.25 -12.98
C ALA A 51 -35.82 4.50 -12.15
N LYS A 52 -36.05 4.39 -10.86
CA LYS A 52 -36.29 5.52 -9.96
C LYS A 52 -35.10 5.74 -9.06
N LEU A 53 -34.64 6.98 -9.03
CA LEU A 53 -33.57 7.47 -8.16
C LEU A 53 -34.09 7.56 -6.73
N PHE A 54 -33.28 7.14 -5.74
CA PHE A 54 -33.51 7.44 -4.34
C PHE A 54 -32.17 7.53 -3.58
N PHE A 55 -32.18 8.16 -2.44
CA PHE A 55 -31.02 8.25 -1.57
C PHE A 55 -31.26 7.42 -0.31
N GLU A 56 -30.27 6.64 0.07
CA GLU A 56 -30.27 5.84 1.31
C GLU A 56 -29.14 6.32 2.21
N CYS A 57 -29.50 6.77 3.41
CA CYS A 57 -28.56 7.20 4.43
C CYS A 57 -28.64 6.25 5.63
N GLU A 58 -27.47 5.81 6.11
CA GLU A 58 -27.35 4.94 7.27
C GLU A 58 -26.68 5.70 8.42
N ILE A 59 -27.46 5.96 9.47
CA ILE A 59 -27.07 6.74 10.65
C ILE A 59 -26.93 5.78 11.83
N VAL A 60 -25.74 5.72 12.43
CA VAL A 60 -25.45 4.91 13.62
C VAL A 60 -25.68 5.76 14.85
N GLY A 61 -26.42 5.25 15.84
CA GLY A 61 -26.69 5.91 17.11
C GLY A 61 -28.16 5.83 17.55
N VAL A 62 -28.42 6.18 18.78
CA VAL A 62 -29.77 6.24 19.32
C VAL A 62 -30.43 7.53 18.88
N VAL A 63 -31.35 7.44 17.96
CA VAL A 63 -32.12 8.60 17.49
C VAL A 63 -33.41 8.73 18.30
N ASN A 64 -33.73 9.95 18.69
CA ASN A 64 -34.92 10.31 19.42
C ASN A 64 -36.17 9.81 18.70
N ASN A 65 -37.21 9.44 19.43
CA ASN A 65 -38.45 8.77 18.94
C ASN A 65 -39.33 9.62 18.00
N GLU A 66 -38.88 10.82 17.62
CA GLU A 66 -39.72 11.79 16.88
C GLU A 66 -39.62 11.68 15.34
N LEU A 67 -38.72 10.87 14.80
CA LEU A 67 -38.57 10.72 13.34
C LEU A 67 -39.78 9.92 12.79
N LYS A 68 -40.62 10.59 12.04
CA LYS A 68 -41.80 10.03 11.35
C LYS A 68 -41.60 10.12 9.84
N ASN A 69 -42.21 9.16 9.12
CA ASN A 69 -42.32 9.25 7.66
C ASN A 69 -43.09 10.49 7.28
N GLN A 70 -42.64 11.24 6.30
CA GLN A 70 -43.24 12.49 5.84
C GLN A 70 -43.29 12.52 4.31
N ASN A 71 -44.40 13.05 3.80
CA ASN A 71 -44.62 13.24 2.38
C ASN A 71 -44.60 14.74 2.06
N PHE A 72 -43.55 15.18 1.35
CA PHE A 72 -43.45 16.55 0.89
C PHE A 72 -43.88 16.66 -0.56
N ALA A 73 -44.11 17.88 -1.02
CA ALA A 73 -44.50 18.13 -2.42
C ALA A 73 -43.46 17.59 -3.42
N LEU A 74 -42.17 17.73 -3.14
CA LEU A 74 -41.09 17.44 -4.06
C LEU A 74 -40.34 16.12 -3.77
N PHE A 75 -40.54 15.52 -2.59
CA PHE A 75 -39.95 14.23 -2.21
C PHE A 75 -40.71 13.58 -1.05
N ASP A 76 -40.50 12.28 -0.87
CA ASP A 76 -40.99 11.54 0.30
C ASP A 76 -39.80 11.11 1.16
N LEU A 77 -39.96 11.22 2.47
CA LEU A 77 -38.97 10.86 3.47
C LEU A 77 -39.50 9.68 4.31
N LYS A 78 -38.73 8.57 4.32
CA LYS A 78 -39.07 7.36 5.10
C LYS A 78 -37.93 6.96 6.00
N PHE A 79 -38.25 6.45 7.18
CA PHE A 79 -37.31 5.95 8.16
C PHE A 79 -37.58 4.49 8.49
N GLN A 80 -36.51 3.69 8.49
CA GLN A 80 -36.50 2.31 8.96
C GLN A 80 -35.57 2.21 10.15
N LYS A 81 -36.09 1.77 11.30
CA LYS A 81 -35.32 1.61 12.52
C LYS A 81 -34.80 0.18 12.62
N GLU A 82 -33.49 0.03 12.89
CA GLU A 82 -32.80 -1.21 13.25
C GLU A 82 -32.20 -1.03 14.65
N GLU A 83 -31.81 -2.11 15.35
CA GLU A 83 -31.45 -2.05 16.79
C GLU A 83 -30.38 -1.03 17.18
N GLN A 84 -29.42 -0.71 16.27
CA GLN A 84 -28.33 0.24 16.52
C GLN A 84 -28.15 1.29 15.44
N LYS A 85 -29.02 1.32 14.44
CA LYS A 85 -28.94 2.26 13.33
C LYS A 85 -30.30 2.60 12.75
N ILE A 86 -30.38 3.75 12.11
CA ILE A 86 -31.55 4.20 11.36
C ILE A 86 -31.16 4.34 9.90
N LYS A 87 -31.99 3.80 9.04
CA LYS A 87 -31.94 4.05 7.61
C LYS A 87 -32.96 5.12 7.24
N MET A 88 -32.48 6.19 6.62
CA MET A 88 -33.31 7.25 6.06
C MET A 88 -33.33 7.08 4.55
N PHE A 89 -34.52 7.00 3.99
CA PHE A 89 -34.75 6.90 2.55
C PHE A 89 -35.42 8.17 2.06
N ILE A 90 -34.87 8.77 1.02
CA ILE A 90 -35.41 9.96 0.38
C ILE A 90 -35.78 9.58 -1.06
N PHE A 91 -37.04 9.71 -1.40
CA PHE A 91 -37.58 9.40 -2.71
C PHE A 91 -37.98 10.70 -3.43
N PRO A 92 -37.12 11.21 -4.34
CA PRO A 92 -37.43 12.41 -5.11
C PRO A 92 -38.64 12.19 -6.03
N LYS A 93 -39.50 13.22 -6.18
CA LYS A 93 -40.59 13.30 -7.14
C LYS A 93 -40.22 14.11 -8.37
N ILE A 94 -39.11 14.87 -8.28
CA ILE A 94 -38.52 15.69 -9.34
C ILE A 94 -37.00 15.42 -9.39
N ASN A 95 -36.27 16.11 -10.21
CA ASN A 95 -34.82 16.00 -10.27
C ASN A 95 -34.19 16.30 -8.90
N ALA A 96 -33.25 15.45 -8.50
CA ALA A 96 -32.59 15.60 -7.19
C ALA A 96 -31.11 15.29 -7.27
N LYS A 97 -30.32 16.01 -6.46
CA LYS A 97 -28.89 15.78 -6.32
C LYS A 97 -28.47 15.81 -4.86
N MET A 98 -27.52 14.96 -4.49
CA MET A 98 -26.97 14.89 -3.15
C MET A 98 -25.57 15.47 -3.13
N PHE A 99 -25.26 16.29 -2.13
CA PHE A 99 -23.96 16.88 -1.91
C PHE A 99 -23.46 16.51 -0.50
N ASN A 100 -22.23 16.12 -0.40
CA ASN A 100 -21.51 16.00 0.85
C ASN A 100 -20.82 17.35 1.11
N LEU A 101 -21.41 18.18 1.94
CA LEU A 101 -20.91 19.51 2.24
C LEU A 101 -20.14 19.48 3.56
N SER A 102 -18.89 19.91 3.54
CA SER A 102 -18.10 20.19 4.75
C SER A 102 -17.97 21.68 4.90
N GLN A 103 -18.36 22.20 6.05
CA GLN A 103 -18.15 23.60 6.43
C GLN A 103 -17.35 23.63 7.72
N ASN A 104 -16.14 24.15 7.64
CA ASN A 104 -15.39 24.48 8.84
C ASN A 104 -15.71 25.91 9.28
N ILE A 105 -16.58 26.04 10.28
CA ILE A 105 -17.10 27.31 10.77
C ILE A 105 -15.98 28.20 11.36
N TYR A 106 -14.84 27.61 11.70
CA TYR A 106 -13.74 28.29 12.39
C TYR A 106 -12.57 28.67 11.47
N GLU A 107 -12.43 28.04 10.31
CA GLU A 107 -11.27 28.23 9.44
C GLU A 107 -11.60 28.77 8.04
N ASP A 108 -12.77 28.42 7.46
CA ASP A 108 -13.14 28.86 6.12
C ASP A 108 -14.61 29.25 6.02
N LYS A 109 -14.89 30.39 5.38
CA LYS A 109 -16.26 30.78 5.00
C LYS A 109 -16.76 30.04 3.75
N GLU A 110 -15.93 29.25 3.10
CA GLU A 110 -16.26 28.54 1.87
C GLU A 110 -16.78 27.12 2.16
N LEU A 111 -17.88 26.77 1.49
CA LEU A 111 -18.43 25.43 1.49
C LEU A 111 -17.60 24.55 0.54
N SER A 112 -17.05 23.46 1.04
CA SER A 112 -16.37 22.47 0.22
C SER A 112 -17.23 21.23 -0.01
N VAL A 113 -17.22 20.70 -1.24
CA VAL A 113 -17.87 19.43 -1.58
C VAL A 113 -16.84 18.32 -1.49
N LEU A 114 -17.13 17.33 -0.65
CA LEU A 114 -16.26 16.17 -0.48
C LEU A 114 -16.75 14.99 -1.33
N ASN A 115 -15.86 14.36 -2.08
CA ASN A 115 -16.15 13.10 -2.79
C ASN A 115 -16.08 11.89 -1.85
N SER A 116 -16.88 11.92 -0.77
CA SER A 116 -16.95 10.85 0.21
C SER A 116 -18.40 10.49 0.48
N HIS A 117 -18.71 9.21 0.56
CA HIS A 117 -20.02 8.72 0.98
C HIS A 117 -20.23 8.75 2.49
N ARG A 118 -19.25 9.22 3.27
CA ARG A 118 -19.31 9.33 4.71
C ARG A 118 -18.96 10.75 5.17
N SER A 119 -19.89 11.39 5.89
CA SER A 119 -19.76 12.76 6.40
C SER A 119 -20.62 12.99 7.62
N LYS A 120 -20.39 14.11 8.30
CA LYS A 120 -21.28 14.63 9.35
C LYS A 120 -22.49 15.39 8.80
N GLY A 121 -22.49 15.74 7.52
CA GLY A 121 -23.58 16.47 6.87
C GLY A 121 -23.75 16.11 5.40
N PHE A 122 -25.00 15.98 4.98
CA PHE A 122 -25.38 15.83 3.59
C PHE A 122 -26.51 16.81 3.24
N THR A 123 -26.44 17.33 2.01
CA THR A 123 -27.46 18.24 1.47
C THR A 123 -28.10 17.63 0.24
N PHE A 124 -29.42 17.58 0.20
CA PHE A 124 -30.21 17.11 -0.91
C PHE A 124 -30.96 18.28 -1.52
N VAL A 125 -30.75 18.52 -2.80
CA VAL A 125 -31.39 19.62 -3.55
C VAL A 125 -32.38 19.03 -4.52
N PHE A 126 -33.59 19.55 -4.55
CA PHE A 126 -34.70 19.13 -5.41
C PHE A 126 -35.15 20.34 -6.25
N SER A 127 -35.04 20.25 -7.56
CA SER A 127 -35.45 21.33 -8.47
C SER A 127 -35.83 20.76 -9.85
N HIS A 128 -36.80 21.42 -10.55
CA HIS A 128 -37.14 21.08 -11.92
C HIS A 128 -36.08 21.47 -12.94
N GLN A 129 -35.31 22.53 -12.68
CA GLN A 129 -34.35 23.12 -13.60
C GLN A 129 -32.89 22.67 -13.39
N MET A 130 -32.62 21.51 -12.83
CA MET A 130 -31.25 21.03 -12.76
C MET A 130 -30.70 20.68 -14.15
N THR A 131 -30.09 21.65 -14.82
CA THR A 131 -29.22 21.39 -15.96
C THR A 131 -27.98 20.67 -15.42
N MET A 132 -27.83 19.41 -15.81
CA MET A 132 -26.62 18.64 -15.50
C MET A 132 -25.47 19.15 -16.36
N HIS A 133 -24.72 20.12 -15.91
CA HIS A 133 -23.36 20.27 -16.39
C HIS A 133 -22.48 19.28 -15.60
N HIS A 134 -21.71 18.47 -16.30
CA HIS A 134 -20.64 17.67 -15.71
C HIS A 134 -19.67 18.65 -15.01
N VAL A 135 -19.70 18.65 -13.70
CA VAL A 135 -18.74 19.40 -12.88
C VAL A 135 -17.64 18.39 -12.55
N ASP A 136 -16.55 18.43 -13.30
CA ASP A 136 -15.34 17.68 -12.93
C ASP A 136 -14.51 18.44 -11.87
N ASP A 137 -14.67 19.76 -11.75
CA ASP A 137 -13.89 20.60 -10.83
C ASP A 137 -14.74 21.71 -10.22
N GLY A 138 -15.25 21.46 -9.00
CA GLY A 138 -15.85 22.51 -8.19
C GLY A 138 -17.32 22.83 -8.49
N LEU A 139 -17.96 23.50 -7.58
CA LEU A 139 -19.31 24.02 -7.72
C LEU A 139 -19.26 25.29 -8.57
N ASP A 140 -19.50 25.17 -9.87
CA ASP A 140 -19.87 26.32 -10.70
C ASP A 140 -21.37 26.57 -10.48
N PHE A 141 -21.68 27.35 -9.47
CA PHE A 141 -22.98 28.01 -9.38
C PHE A 141 -22.93 29.25 -10.24
N ASP A 142 -23.38 29.16 -11.46
CA ASP A 142 -23.88 30.34 -12.15
C ASP A 142 -25.19 30.78 -11.45
N ILE A 143 -25.04 31.34 -10.27
CA ILE A 143 -26.07 32.21 -9.72
C ILE A 143 -25.95 33.52 -10.51
N VAL A 144 -26.61 33.58 -11.60
CA VAL A 144 -26.92 34.87 -12.27
C VAL A 144 -27.88 35.58 -11.32
N PHE A 145 -27.37 36.35 -10.39
CA PHE A 145 -28.22 37.36 -9.74
C PHE A 145 -28.76 38.22 -10.86
N PRO A 146 -30.08 38.35 -11.01
CA PRO A 146 -30.63 39.32 -11.94
C PRO A 146 -29.95 40.62 -11.56
N HIS A 147 -29.46 41.35 -12.56
CA HIS A 147 -28.81 42.63 -12.35
C HIS A 147 -29.58 43.39 -11.28
N GLU A 148 -29.06 43.45 -10.06
CA GLU A 148 -29.60 44.35 -9.08
C GLU A 148 -29.47 45.74 -9.69
N THR A 149 -30.58 46.28 -10.09
CA THR A 149 -30.67 47.69 -10.17
C THR A 149 -30.26 48.17 -8.80
N LEU A 150 -29.01 48.59 -8.67
CA LEU A 150 -28.51 49.22 -7.45
C LEU A 150 -29.62 50.14 -6.95
N PRO A 151 -30.08 50.01 -5.66
CA PRO A 151 -31.11 50.92 -5.17
C PRO A 151 -30.59 52.32 -5.43
N PHE A 152 -31.37 53.11 -6.16
CA PHE A 152 -31.04 54.48 -6.45
C PHE A 152 -31.01 55.25 -5.14
N VAL A 153 -29.81 55.43 -4.60
CA VAL A 153 -29.58 56.31 -3.43
C VAL A 153 -29.44 57.73 -3.99
N GLY A 154 -30.50 58.20 -4.54
CA GLY A 154 -30.62 59.61 -4.90
C GLY A 154 -31.18 60.42 -3.72
N ALA A 155 -30.82 61.66 -3.58
CA ALA A 155 -31.53 62.58 -2.73
C ALA A 155 -32.95 62.78 -3.23
N LEU A 156 -33.93 62.72 -2.36
CA LEU A 156 -35.31 63.04 -2.65
C LEU A 156 -35.49 64.54 -2.38
N ASP A 157 -36.26 65.21 -3.18
CA ASP A 157 -36.68 66.62 -2.92
C ASP A 157 -37.76 66.65 -1.82
N LEU A 158 -38.20 67.84 -1.47
CA LEU A 158 -39.25 68.03 -0.47
C LEU A 158 -40.60 67.41 -0.80
N ASN A 159 -40.82 66.99 -2.04
CA ASN A 159 -41.99 66.28 -2.54
C ASN A 159 -41.80 64.78 -2.60
N SER A 160 -40.65 64.27 -2.20
CA SER A 160 -40.24 62.86 -2.31
C SER A 160 -39.98 62.41 -3.75
N ASP A 161 -39.77 63.32 -4.67
CA ASP A 161 -39.36 63.02 -6.02
C ASP A 161 -37.84 62.86 -6.13
N PRO A 162 -37.30 61.92 -6.93
CA PRO A 162 -35.87 61.80 -7.12
C PRO A 162 -35.23 63.03 -7.67
N VAL A 163 -34.32 63.61 -6.91
CA VAL A 163 -33.51 64.75 -7.42
C VAL A 163 -32.61 64.23 -8.54
N ILE A 164 -32.97 64.64 -9.77
CA ILE A 164 -32.11 64.33 -10.94
C ILE A 164 -30.91 65.31 -10.83
N ILE A 165 -29.84 64.84 -10.20
CA ILE A 165 -28.57 65.56 -10.27
C ILE A 165 -28.10 65.50 -11.71
N PRO A 166 -27.95 66.64 -12.40
CA PRO A 166 -27.44 66.61 -13.78
C PRO A 166 -26.04 65.95 -13.71
N GLN A 167 -25.90 64.79 -14.35
CA GLN A 167 -24.61 64.09 -14.42
C GLN A 167 -23.65 64.98 -15.22
N SER A 168 -22.85 65.72 -14.53
CA SER A 168 -21.75 66.48 -15.12
C SER A 168 -20.69 65.52 -15.67
N ALA A 169 -20.05 65.85 -16.76
CA ALA A 169 -19.07 65.05 -17.43
C ALA A 169 -17.84 64.67 -16.52
N ASP A 170 -17.56 65.46 -15.52
CA ASP A 170 -16.50 65.22 -14.52
C ASP A 170 -16.90 64.15 -13.51
N ILE A 171 -18.17 64.09 -13.07
CA ILE A 171 -18.70 63.04 -12.21
C ILE A 171 -18.54 61.66 -12.93
N ASN A 172 -19.02 61.62 -14.17
CA ASN A 172 -18.90 60.35 -14.96
C ASN A 172 -17.45 59.93 -15.15
N THR A 173 -16.57 60.90 -15.36
CA THR A 173 -15.12 60.63 -15.48
C THR A 173 -14.53 60.16 -14.18
N TYR A 174 -14.92 60.74 -13.03
CA TYR A 174 -14.51 60.28 -11.71
C TYR A 174 -14.95 58.85 -11.44
N LEU A 175 -16.20 58.51 -11.68
CA LEU A 175 -16.73 57.18 -11.50
C LEU A 175 -16.02 56.16 -12.38
N ARG A 176 -15.71 56.49 -13.64
CA ARG A 176 -14.93 55.63 -14.53
C ARG A 176 -13.52 55.42 -14.02
N ILE A 177 -12.81 56.45 -13.59
CA ILE A 177 -11.45 56.36 -13.01
C ILE A 177 -11.47 55.44 -11.79
N LYS A 178 -12.46 55.59 -10.90
CA LYS A 178 -12.62 54.77 -9.71
C LYS A 178 -12.85 53.31 -10.11
N ASN A 179 -13.76 53.04 -11.01
CA ASN A 179 -14.05 51.68 -11.50
C ASN A 179 -12.82 51.03 -12.15
N GLU A 180 -12.09 51.76 -13.00
CA GLU A 180 -10.87 51.24 -13.62
C GLU A 180 -9.76 50.96 -12.59
N PHE A 181 -9.69 51.75 -11.51
CA PHE A 181 -8.78 51.50 -10.39
C PHE A 181 -9.14 50.18 -9.63
N GLU A 182 -10.43 49.99 -9.36
CA GLU A 182 -10.93 48.76 -8.71
C GLU A 182 -10.65 47.51 -9.55
N LYS A 183 -10.65 47.62 -10.89
CA LYS A 183 -10.24 46.59 -11.83
C LYS A 183 -8.71 46.44 -11.98
N SER A 184 -7.93 47.22 -11.26
CA SER A 184 -6.47 47.25 -11.36
C SER A 184 -5.92 47.68 -12.75
N ASN A 185 -6.74 48.40 -13.54
CA ASN A 185 -6.32 48.94 -14.83
C ASN A 185 -5.52 50.24 -14.65
N PHE A 186 -4.44 50.20 -13.92
CA PHE A 186 -3.69 51.42 -13.43
C PHE A 186 -3.20 52.33 -14.57
N MET A 187 -2.76 51.78 -15.71
CA MET A 187 -2.33 52.61 -16.86
C MET A 187 -3.48 53.45 -17.43
N GLN A 188 -4.68 52.83 -17.50
CA GLN A 188 -5.88 53.56 -17.93
C GLN A 188 -6.28 54.64 -16.93
N VAL A 189 -6.19 54.36 -15.62
CA VAL A 189 -6.44 55.31 -14.54
C VAL A 189 -5.53 56.55 -14.68
N ILE A 190 -4.21 56.34 -14.86
CA ILE A 190 -3.24 57.45 -15.03
C ILE A 190 -3.63 58.32 -16.24
N THR A 191 -3.97 57.67 -17.37
CA THR A 191 -4.34 58.36 -18.60
C THR A 191 -5.64 59.18 -18.43
N ASP A 192 -6.67 58.57 -17.90
CA ASP A 192 -7.97 59.19 -17.68
C ASP A 192 -7.91 60.31 -16.63
N ALA A 193 -7.19 60.10 -15.54
CA ALA A 193 -7.00 61.07 -14.50
C ALA A 193 -6.18 62.27 -15.01
N GLN A 194 -5.11 62.06 -15.79
CA GLN A 194 -4.33 63.15 -16.42
C GLN A 194 -5.18 63.98 -17.37
N ASN A 195 -6.01 63.36 -18.18
CA ASN A 195 -6.94 64.03 -19.09
C ASN A 195 -8.00 64.80 -18.30
N ALA A 196 -8.53 64.25 -17.21
CA ALA A 196 -9.49 64.90 -16.34
C ALA A 196 -8.92 66.13 -15.67
N ILE A 197 -7.67 66.06 -15.13
CA ILE A 197 -6.98 67.21 -14.53
C ILE A 197 -6.81 68.37 -15.56
N MET A 198 -6.48 68.03 -16.79
CA MET A 198 -6.32 69.08 -17.85
C MET A 198 -7.65 69.70 -18.27
N ARG A 199 -8.71 68.85 -18.38
CA ARG A 199 -10.00 69.23 -18.97
C ARG A 199 -10.91 69.95 -17.96
N TYR A 200 -10.93 69.55 -16.72
CA TYR A 200 -11.89 69.99 -15.71
C TYR A 200 -11.22 70.78 -14.60
N LYS A 201 -10.48 71.82 -14.93
CA LYS A 201 -9.67 72.64 -13.99
C LYS A 201 -10.43 73.23 -12.78
N GLY A 202 -11.76 73.36 -12.85
CA GLY A 202 -12.60 73.85 -11.78
C GLY A 202 -13.49 72.79 -11.13
N SER A 203 -13.25 71.52 -11.42
CA SER A 203 -14.06 70.44 -10.87
C SER A 203 -13.80 70.31 -9.35
N ILE A 204 -14.87 69.98 -8.64
CA ILE A 204 -14.80 69.58 -7.21
C ILE A 204 -14.07 68.25 -6.98
N PHE A 205 -13.88 67.48 -8.03
CA PHE A 205 -13.15 66.19 -8.00
C PHE A 205 -11.67 66.33 -8.35
N MET A 206 -11.10 67.50 -8.40
CA MET A 206 -9.72 67.76 -8.78
C MET A 206 -8.75 67.03 -7.84
N ASN A 207 -8.99 67.04 -6.53
CA ASN A 207 -8.22 66.25 -5.54
C ASN A 207 -8.31 64.78 -5.79
N GLU A 208 -9.49 64.20 -6.11
CA GLU A 208 -9.70 62.82 -6.37
C GLU A 208 -9.01 62.36 -7.70
N PHE A 209 -9.05 63.19 -8.76
CA PHE A 209 -8.32 62.88 -9.98
C PHE A 209 -6.81 62.79 -9.75
N MET A 210 -6.25 63.76 -8.97
CA MET A 210 -4.83 63.71 -8.61
C MET A 210 -4.51 62.49 -7.71
N LEU A 211 -5.36 62.24 -6.73
CA LEU A 211 -5.21 61.11 -5.80
C LEU A 211 -5.19 59.75 -6.54
N TYR A 212 -6.20 59.45 -7.37
CA TYR A 212 -6.25 58.20 -8.13
C TYR A 212 -5.08 58.05 -9.09
N LYS A 213 -4.62 59.12 -9.70
CA LYS A 213 -3.40 59.13 -10.51
C LYS A 213 -2.17 58.72 -9.68
N LEU A 214 -1.95 59.34 -8.52
CA LEU A 214 -0.81 59.05 -7.63
C LEU A 214 -0.90 57.63 -7.03
N ARG A 215 -2.10 57.17 -6.68
CA ARG A 215 -2.36 55.80 -6.27
C ARG A 215 -1.94 54.81 -7.35
N ALA A 216 -2.43 55.01 -8.59
CA ALA A 216 -2.13 54.13 -9.72
C ALA A 216 -0.63 54.10 -10.05
N GLN A 217 0.04 55.27 -10.05
CA GLN A 217 1.48 55.33 -10.22
C GLN A 217 2.22 54.57 -9.11
N SER A 218 1.81 54.75 -7.83
CA SER A 218 2.39 54.03 -6.69
C SER A 218 2.22 52.50 -6.81
N GLU A 219 1.05 52.05 -7.25
CA GLU A 219 0.78 50.62 -7.46
C GLU A 219 1.67 50.03 -8.57
N ILE A 220 1.72 50.67 -9.74
CA ILE A 220 2.60 50.26 -10.83
C ILE A 220 4.05 50.17 -10.40
N TYR A 221 4.56 51.19 -9.71
CA TYR A 221 5.94 51.20 -9.21
C TYR A 221 6.19 50.17 -8.10
N THR A 222 5.16 49.79 -7.36
CA THR A 222 5.27 48.71 -6.36
C THR A 222 5.32 47.35 -7.01
N GLN A 223 4.46 47.11 -8.04
CA GLN A 223 4.40 45.84 -8.76
C GLN A 223 5.61 45.64 -9.67
N ASN A 224 6.12 46.67 -10.31
CA ASN A 224 7.24 46.57 -11.25
C ASN A 224 8.41 47.56 -10.87
N PRO A 225 9.27 47.15 -9.91
CA PRO A 225 10.39 47.99 -9.51
C PRO A 225 11.37 48.34 -10.65
N SER A 226 11.44 47.50 -11.70
CA SER A 226 12.34 47.70 -12.83
C SER A 226 12.01 48.93 -13.70
N ILE A 227 10.78 49.42 -13.65
CA ILE A 227 10.33 50.58 -14.44
C ILE A 227 10.46 51.91 -13.65
N ARG A 228 11.02 51.88 -12.45
CA ARG A 228 11.25 53.04 -11.60
C ARG A 228 12.47 53.83 -12.11
N ASP A 229 12.32 54.64 -13.14
CA ASP A 229 13.38 55.57 -13.52
C ASP A 229 13.37 56.81 -12.63
N GLN A 230 14.53 57.40 -12.40
CA GLN A 230 14.72 58.52 -11.51
C GLN A 230 13.85 59.72 -11.91
N GLN A 231 13.77 60.05 -13.18
CA GLN A 231 13.01 61.21 -13.70
C GLN A 231 11.50 61.05 -13.43
N SER A 232 10.95 59.86 -13.63
CA SER A 232 9.54 59.59 -13.34
C SER A 232 9.20 59.69 -11.86
N LEU A 233 10.09 59.23 -10.97
CA LEU A 233 9.93 59.32 -9.52
C LEU A 233 10.04 60.79 -9.06
N GLU A 234 10.99 61.60 -9.58
CA GLU A 234 11.12 63.03 -9.29
C GLU A 234 9.89 63.79 -9.72
N LYS A 235 9.36 63.54 -10.93
CA LYS A 235 8.10 64.09 -11.40
C LYS A 235 6.92 63.76 -10.49
N MET A 236 6.84 62.53 -10.00
CA MET A 236 5.81 62.09 -9.04
C MET A 236 5.92 62.88 -7.74
N ILE A 237 7.14 63.15 -7.22
CA ILE A 237 7.36 63.98 -6.04
C ILE A 237 6.84 65.42 -6.26
N ASP A 238 7.03 66.02 -7.46
CA ASP A 238 6.57 67.34 -7.76
C ASP A 238 5.02 67.40 -7.82
N GLU A 239 4.40 66.38 -8.35
CA GLU A 239 2.95 66.22 -8.36
C GLU A 239 2.38 66.07 -6.95
N ILE A 240 3.06 65.25 -6.08
CA ILE A 240 2.69 65.08 -4.68
C ILE A 240 2.86 66.40 -3.91
N LYS A 241 3.96 67.13 -4.11
CA LYS A 241 4.15 68.49 -3.53
C LYS A 241 3.07 69.46 -3.97
N THR A 242 2.64 69.39 -5.20
CA THR A 242 1.53 70.23 -5.72
C THR A 242 0.22 69.88 -5.01
N TYR A 243 -0.09 68.55 -4.84
CA TYR A 243 -1.25 68.11 -4.09
C TYR A 243 -1.22 68.60 -2.63
N THR A 244 -0.13 68.37 -1.94
CA THR A 244 0.02 68.76 -0.50
C THR A 244 -0.07 70.22 -0.26
N ARG A 245 0.36 71.06 -1.20
CA ARG A 245 0.23 72.55 -1.12
C ARG A 245 -1.19 73.02 -1.43
N THR A 246 -1.89 72.27 -2.30
CA THR A 246 -3.23 72.78 -2.79
C THR A 246 -4.34 72.25 -1.88
N PHE A 247 -4.19 71.03 -1.33
CA PHE A 247 -5.23 70.30 -0.58
C PHE A 247 -4.78 69.93 0.81
N THR A 248 -4.33 70.93 1.59
CA THR A 248 -3.76 70.73 2.95
C THR A 248 -4.71 70.11 3.95
N SER A 249 -6.02 70.29 3.78
CA SER A 249 -7.06 69.80 4.69
C SER A 249 -7.78 68.54 4.11
N ASP A 250 -7.24 67.94 3.07
CA ASP A 250 -7.84 66.75 2.48
C ASP A 250 -7.77 65.53 3.41
N LYS A 251 -8.86 64.80 3.48
CA LYS A 251 -8.94 63.51 4.28
C LYS A 251 -7.89 62.47 3.91
N ASN A 252 -7.40 62.51 2.66
CA ASN A 252 -6.41 61.60 2.13
C ASN A 252 -4.96 62.10 2.27
N TYR A 253 -4.74 63.23 3.00
CA TYR A 253 -3.42 63.83 3.17
C TYR A 253 -2.38 62.87 3.71
N ALA A 254 -2.74 62.01 4.72
CA ALA A 254 -1.85 60.99 5.26
C ALA A 254 -1.45 59.95 4.22
N GLU A 255 -2.39 59.58 3.34
CA GLU A 255 -2.10 58.60 2.27
C GLU A 255 -1.13 59.19 1.24
N ILE A 256 -1.31 60.44 0.89
CA ILE A 256 -0.40 61.14 -0.02
C ILE A 256 1.01 61.28 0.57
N LEU A 257 1.14 61.56 1.85
CA LEU A 257 2.45 61.56 2.53
C LEU A 257 3.05 60.12 2.59
N HIS A 258 2.22 59.12 2.73
CA HIS A 258 2.69 57.72 2.66
C HIS A 258 3.24 57.41 1.25
N ILE A 259 2.54 57.78 0.18
CA ILE A 259 3.01 57.66 -1.19
C ILE A 259 4.32 58.46 -1.40
N MET A 260 4.41 59.67 -0.83
CA MET A 260 5.62 60.50 -0.84
C MET A 260 6.81 59.78 -0.18
N LEU A 261 6.61 59.20 0.99
CA LEU A 261 7.62 58.44 1.71
C LEU A 261 8.16 57.29 0.87
N LYS A 262 7.25 56.47 0.31
CA LYS A 262 7.63 55.35 -0.59
C LYS A 262 8.44 55.83 -1.79
N THR A 263 8.06 56.99 -2.36
CA THR A 263 8.77 57.55 -3.51
C THR A 263 10.16 58.02 -3.13
N TYR A 264 10.32 58.68 -1.97
CA TYR A 264 11.63 59.06 -1.47
C TYR A 264 12.52 57.90 -1.09
N ILE A 265 11.93 56.82 -0.56
CA ILE A 265 12.65 55.55 -0.30
C ILE A 265 13.19 55.00 -1.63
N ALA A 266 12.36 54.98 -2.68
CA ALA A 266 12.77 54.53 -4.00
C ALA A 266 13.87 55.36 -4.62
N LEU A 267 13.87 56.68 -4.37
CA LEU A 267 14.94 57.60 -4.76
C LEU A 267 16.17 57.55 -3.84
N SER A 268 16.14 56.76 -2.74
CA SER A 268 17.20 56.71 -1.72
C SER A 268 17.53 58.07 -1.08
N GLN A 269 16.56 58.96 -1.01
CA GLN A 269 16.71 60.31 -0.46
C GLN A 269 16.48 60.32 1.06
N ARG A 270 17.47 59.88 1.84
CA ARG A 270 17.39 59.66 3.29
C ARG A 270 16.79 60.82 4.08
N LYS A 271 17.27 62.06 3.84
CA LYS A 271 16.81 63.23 4.58
C LYS A 271 15.34 63.52 4.38
N ASP A 272 14.86 63.36 3.15
CA ASP A 272 13.46 63.58 2.80
C ASP A 272 12.55 62.47 3.34
N VAL A 273 13.05 61.20 3.40
CA VAL A 273 12.37 60.09 4.08
C VAL A 273 12.20 60.39 5.56
N ASP A 274 13.29 60.76 6.28
CA ASP A 274 13.23 61.12 7.71
C ASP A 274 12.31 62.29 7.98
N TYR A 275 12.36 63.36 7.15
CA TYR A 275 11.50 64.51 7.26
C TYR A 275 10.01 64.18 7.03
N THR A 276 9.71 63.44 6.00
CA THR A 276 8.32 63.03 5.69
C THR A 276 7.76 62.12 6.80
N MET A 277 8.59 61.22 7.34
CA MET A 277 8.21 60.41 8.50
C MET A 277 7.90 61.26 9.73
N SER A 278 8.75 62.29 10.01
CA SER A 278 8.52 63.21 11.16
C SER A 278 7.22 63.98 11.03
N ILE A 279 6.82 64.42 9.82
CA ILE A 279 5.52 65.08 9.61
C ILE A 279 4.38 64.07 9.93
N LEU A 280 4.42 62.86 9.41
CA LEU A 280 3.41 61.83 9.66
C LEU A 280 3.25 61.52 11.15
N GLU A 281 4.35 61.37 11.90
CA GLU A 281 4.34 61.07 13.32
C GLU A 281 3.87 62.23 14.20
N ASN A 282 4.21 63.45 13.84
CA ASN A 282 3.86 64.64 14.64
C ASN A 282 2.43 65.16 14.36
N GLU A 283 1.99 65.09 13.06
CA GLU A 283 0.71 65.68 12.67
C GLU A 283 -0.42 64.66 12.66
N LEU A 284 -0.12 63.38 12.33
CA LEU A 284 -1.12 62.36 12.07
C LEU A 284 -0.80 61.02 12.80
N PRO A 285 -0.43 60.98 14.06
CA PRO A 285 0.14 59.83 14.74
C PRO A 285 -0.79 58.58 14.78
N ARG A 286 -2.11 58.79 14.80
CA ARG A 286 -3.12 57.73 14.88
C ARG A 286 -3.66 57.25 13.54
N ASN A 287 -3.18 57.82 12.43
CA ASN A 287 -3.68 57.47 11.08
C ASN A 287 -3.10 56.12 10.65
N ASN A 288 -3.89 55.29 9.98
CA ASN A 288 -3.45 54.00 9.48
C ASN A 288 -2.29 54.10 8.47
N PHE A 289 -2.30 55.15 7.63
CA PHE A 289 -1.20 55.41 6.69
C PHE A 289 0.10 55.78 7.39
N THR A 290 -0.01 56.46 8.54
CA THR A 290 1.17 56.74 9.38
C THR A 290 1.78 55.42 9.91
N GLN A 291 0.96 54.50 10.42
CA GLN A 291 1.44 53.22 10.87
C GLN A 291 2.04 52.42 9.73
N LEU A 292 1.39 52.44 8.56
CA LEU A 292 1.92 51.79 7.35
C LEU A 292 3.26 52.40 6.91
N SER A 293 3.37 53.75 7.00
CA SER A 293 4.62 54.47 6.70
C SER A 293 5.73 54.14 7.68
N ARG A 294 5.42 53.93 8.96
CA ARG A 294 6.40 53.49 9.98
C ARG A 294 6.95 52.09 9.62
N LEU A 295 6.11 51.20 9.09
CA LEU A 295 6.58 49.90 8.63
C LEU A 295 7.48 49.99 7.40
N GLU A 296 7.12 50.80 6.39
CA GLU A 296 7.97 51.04 5.22
C GLU A 296 9.30 51.71 5.64
N TYR A 297 9.26 52.62 6.57
CA TYR A 297 10.43 53.28 7.12
C TYR A 297 11.31 52.26 7.89
N ALA A 298 10.72 51.43 8.71
CA ALA A 298 11.44 50.38 9.42
C ALA A 298 12.12 49.40 8.47
N ASP A 299 11.40 48.95 7.43
CA ASP A 299 11.97 48.12 6.37
C ASP A 299 13.18 48.80 5.71
N TYR A 300 13.05 50.09 5.39
CA TYR A 300 14.12 50.90 4.78
C TYR A 300 15.37 51.02 5.66
N ILE A 301 15.22 51.40 6.94
CA ILE A 301 16.35 51.56 7.87
C ILE A 301 16.97 50.22 8.26
N TYR A 302 16.17 49.13 8.27
CA TYR A 302 16.70 47.77 8.46
C TYR A 302 17.73 47.40 7.39
N HIS A 303 17.42 47.74 6.12
CA HIS A 303 18.35 47.53 5.01
C HIS A 303 19.59 48.46 5.05
N LEU A 304 19.49 49.62 5.71
CA LEU A 304 20.61 50.50 5.96
C LEU A 304 21.46 50.12 7.19
N ASN A 305 21.24 48.93 7.72
CA ASN A 305 21.91 48.34 8.87
C ASN A 305 21.60 49.02 10.24
N GLU A 306 20.49 49.78 10.32
CA GLU A 306 19.97 50.32 11.58
C GLU A 306 18.95 49.35 12.22
N LYS A 307 19.36 48.09 12.35
CA LYS A 307 18.44 46.98 12.74
C LYS A 307 17.76 47.22 14.08
N ASP A 308 18.49 47.63 15.11
CA ASP A 308 17.93 47.83 16.46
C ASP A 308 16.80 48.87 16.47
N ARG A 309 16.93 49.89 15.65
CA ARG A 309 15.92 50.96 15.53
C ARG A 309 14.70 50.44 14.77
N ALA A 310 14.90 49.66 13.70
CA ALA A 310 13.82 49.07 12.94
C ALA A 310 13.01 48.07 13.79
N ILE A 311 13.71 47.23 14.55
CA ILE A 311 13.08 46.23 15.44
C ILE A 311 12.18 46.92 16.48
N LYS A 312 12.65 48.02 17.10
CA LYS A 312 11.83 48.80 18.05
C LYS A 312 10.55 49.33 17.40
N ILE A 313 10.60 49.76 16.13
CA ILE A 313 9.42 50.21 15.40
C ILE A 313 8.48 49.04 15.12
N TYR A 314 8.99 47.88 14.71
CA TYR A 314 8.17 46.71 14.51
C TYR A 314 7.49 46.22 15.81
N GLU A 315 8.24 46.20 16.92
CA GLU A 315 7.71 45.83 18.24
C GLU A 315 6.63 46.80 18.68
N ASP A 316 6.87 48.14 18.54
CA ASP A 316 5.89 49.15 18.91
C ASP A 316 4.59 49.00 18.11
N ILE A 317 4.67 48.79 16.81
CA ILE A 317 3.49 48.56 15.97
C ILE A 317 2.81 47.25 16.36
N TYR A 318 3.55 46.15 16.52
CA TYR A 318 3.00 44.87 16.88
C TYR A 318 2.19 44.89 18.16
N PHE A 319 2.67 45.59 19.21
CA PHE A 319 2.03 45.59 20.51
C PHE A 319 0.94 46.66 20.66
N ASN A 320 0.98 47.74 19.87
CA ASN A 320 0.15 48.91 20.10
C ASN A 320 -0.87 49.19 18.99
N THR A 321 -0.88 48.43 17.87
CA THR A 321 -1.88 48.65 16.81
C THR A 321 -3.13 47.84 17.01
N ASP A 322 -4.28 48.42 16.72
CA ASP A 322 -5.57 47.69 16.65
C ASP A 322 -5.81 47.09 15.27
N ASN A 323 -4.96 47.38 14.29
CA ASN A 323 -5.07 46.86 12.94
C ASN A 323 -4.29 45.54 12.78
N LEU A 324 -5.04 44.44 12.61
CA LEU A 324 -4.46 43.10 12.47
C LEU A 324 -3.50 42.95 11.29
N ASP A 325 -3.75 43.62 10.17
CA ASP A 325 -2.86 43.55 9.01
C ASP A 325 -1.51 44.24 9.29
N LEU A 326 -1.51 45.40 9.97
CA LEU A 326 -0.28 46.06 10.39
C LEU A 326 0.48 45.25 11.44
N ALA A 327 -0.22 44.66 12.42
CA ALA A 327 0.38 43.78 13.42
C ALA A 327 0.98 42.52 12.75
N SER A 328 0.29 41.93 11.78
CA SER A 328 0.79 40.77 11.05
C SER A 328 2.04 41.09 10.25
N ARG A 329 2.10 42.25 9.58
CA ARG A 329 3.30 42.72 8.85
C ARG A 329 4.49 42.93 9.78
N ALA A 330 4.28 43.60 10.93
CA ALA A 330 5.31 43.78 11.93
C ALA A 330 5.81 42.45 12.49
N ALA A 331 4.90 41.53 12.82
CA ALA A 331 5.23 40.18 13.29
C ALA A 331 6.03 39.37 12.27
N MET A 332 5.72 39.48 10.97
CA MET A 332 6.52 38.83 9.90
C MET A 332 7.94 39.38 9.84
N ALA A 333 8.09 40.70 9.97
CA ALA A 333 9.41 41.33 9.98
C ALA A 333 10.24 40.89 11.20
N LEU A 334 9.63 40.82 12.38
CA LEU A 334 10.27 40.32 13.61
C LEU A 334 10.62 38.82 13.45
N ALA A 335 9.71 37.99 12.92
CA ALA A 335 9.99 36.58 12.69
C ALA A 335 11.18 36.39 11.74
N LYS A 336 11.27 37.19 10.68
CA LYS A 336 12.40 37.17 9.73
C LYS A 336 13.72 37.58 10.41
N ASP A 337 13.71 38.60 11.24
CA ASP A 337 14.91 39.01 12.00
C ASP A 337 15.36 37.91 12.97
N TYR A 338 14.43 37.31 13.74
CA TYR A 338 14.75 36.20 14.63
C TYR A 338 15.31 34.99 13.91
N LEU A 339 14.80 34.65 12.72
CA LEU A 339 15.38 33.57 11.90
C LEU A 339 16.80 33.91 11.45
N SER A 340 17.06 35.16 11.07
CA SER A 340 18.39 35.62 10.66
C SER A 340 19.40 35.56 11.82
N ASN A 341 18.91 35.72 13.06
CA ASN A 341 19.68 35.60 14.28
C ASN A 341 19.65 34.20 14.91
N HIS A 342 19.29 33.16 14.14
CA HIS A 342 19.20 31.77 14.56
C HIS A 342 18.27 31.48 15.76
N ASN A 343 17.30 32.35 16.02
CA ASN A 343 16.30 32.16 17.06
C ASN A 343 14.96 31.67 16.50
N ALA A 344 14.94 30.39 16.06
CA ALA A 344 13.78 29.79 15.48
C ALA A 344 12.56 29.74 16.42
N PHE A 345 12.80 29.66 17.74
CA PHE A 345 11.71 29.58 18.72
C PHE A 345 10.87 30.89 18.73
N LYS A 346 11.51 32.05 18.83
CA LYS A 346 10.80 33.33 18.79
C LYS A 346 10.17 33.60 17.42
N ALA A 347 10.86 33.27 16.35
CA ALA A 347 10.29 33.41 15.01
C ALA A 347 8.99 32.57 14.87
N ARG A 348 8.97 31.39 15.41
CA ARG A 348 7.80 30.51 15.44
C ARG A 348 6.65 31.10 16.26
N GLU A 349 6.96 31.72 17.37
CA GLU A 349 5.98 32.37 18.23
C GLU A 349 5.24 33.51 17.49
N PHE A 350 5.96 34.45 16.85
CA PHE A 350 5.35 35.49 16.05
C PHE A 350 4.55 34.95 14.87
N THR A 351 5.08 33.96 14.15
CA THR A 351 4.39 33.36 13.02
C THR A 351 3.11 32.63 13.45
N ASN A 352 3.13 31.89 14.55
CA ASN A 352 1.94 31.24 15.12
C ASN A 352 0.87 32.26 15.54
N THR A 353 1.27 33.42 16.01
CA THR A 353 0.31 34.47 16.35
C THR A 353 -0.42 34.97 15.10
N ILE A 354 0.29 35.13 13.98
CA ILE A 354 -0.34 35.47 12.69
C ILE A 354 -1.29 34.34 12.24
N LEU A 355 -0.85 33.08 12.28
CA LEU A 355 -1.67 31.94 11.90
C LEU A 355 -2.97 31.84 12.71
N LYS A 356 -2.93 32.16 13.98
CA LYS A 356 -4.10 32.15 14.87
C LYS A 356 -5.02 33.34 14.71
N ALA A 357 -4.46 34.53 14.57
CA ALA A 357 -5.22 35.80 14.61
C ALA A 357 -5.61 36.28 13.21
N ASN A 358 -4.79 36.07 12.19
CA ASN A 358 -4.96 36.64 10.85
C ASN A 358 -4.26 35.82 9.77
N ALA A 359 -4.55 34.52 9.71
CA ALA A 359 -3.92 33.60 8.74
C ALA A 359 -4.09 34.04 7.27
N SER A 360 -5.21 34.68 6.96
CA SER A 360 -5.46 35.24 5.63
C SER A 360 -4.46 36.31 5.18
N TYR A 361 -3.71 36.88 6.10
CA TYR A 361 -2.67 37.89 5.78
C TYR A 361 -1.56 37.31 4.91
N PHE A 362 -1.25 36.00 5.06
CA PHE A 362 -0.26 35.33 4.21
C PHE A 362 -0.66 35.30 2.71
N SER A 363 -1.94 35.32 2.39
CA SER A 363 -2.40 35.47 1.02
C SER A 363 -2.48 36.92 0.54
N LYS A 364 -2.54 37.92 1.45
CA LYS A 364 -2.55 39.33 1.10
C LYS A 364 -1.14 39.86 0.78
N ASP A 365 -0.13 39.45 1.54
CA ASP A 365 1.26 39.86 1.33
C ASP A 365 2.12 38.68 0.91
N LEU A 366 1.89 38.22 -0.33
CA LEU A 366 2.57 37.07 -0.90
C LEU A 366 4.09 37.16 -0.86
N THR A 367 4.64 38.35 -1.14
CA THR A 367 6.09 38.50 -1.26
C THR A 367 6.79 38.19 0.07
N ARG A 368 6.33 38.82 1.16
CA ARG A 368 6.93 38.58 2.50
C ARG A 368 6.60 37.21 3.04
N SER A 369 5.40 36.69 2.74
CA SER A 369 4.96 35.34 3.14
C SER A 369 5.83 34.26 2.53
N LEU A 370 6.06 34.32 1.23
CA LEU A 370 6.89 33.33 0.53
C LEU A 370 8.35 33.40 0.98
N GLU A 371 8.86 34.61 1.27
CA GLU A 371 10.20 34.78 1.81
C GLU A 371 10.31 34.14 3.20
N LEU A 372 9.35 34.42 4.10
CA LEU A 372 9.32 33.85 5.43
C LEU A 372 9.21 32.30 5.38
N ALA A 373 8.35 31.76 4.51
CA ALA A 373 8.21 30.32 4.31
C ALA A 373 9.51 29.68 3.84
N LYS A 374 10.24 30.30 2.91
CA LYS A 374 11.57 29.86 2.45
C LYS A 374 12.59 29.81 3.58
N LEU A 375 12.57 30.81 4.48
CA LEU A 375 13.48 30.84 5.63
C LEU A 375 13.20 29.72 6.62
N PHE A 376 11.93 29.43 6.93
CA PHE A 376 11.55 28.27 7.74
C PHE A 376 11.94 26.94 7.07
N TYR A 377 11.76 26.83 5.77
CA TYR A 377 12.20 25.65 5.03
C TYR A 377 13.72 25.44 5.14
N ALA A 378 14.50 26.50 5.03
CA ALA A 378 15.97 26.46 5.09
C ALA A 378 16.48 25.95 6.44
N ILE A 379 15.81 26.29 7.53
CA ILE A 379 16.13 25.77 8.88
C ILE A 379 15.47 24.42 9.19
N LYS A 380 14.83 23.79 8.20
CA LYS A 380 14.11 22.51 8.29
C LYS A 380 12.88 22.54 9.21
N ASP A 381 12.31 23.71 9.48
CA ASP A 381 11.02 23.84 10.14
C ASP A 381 9.91 23.70 9.07
N TYR A 382 9.72 22.47 8.61
CA TYR A 382 8.78 22.18 7.54
C TYR A 382 7.32 22.37 7.94
N ASP A 383 7.03 22.29 9.23
CA ASP A 383 5.70 22.53 9.76
C ASP A 383 5.30 24.00 9.56
N MET A 384 6.11 24.96 10.02
CA MET A 384 5.84 26.38 9.79
C MET A 384 5.85 26.74 8.31
N SER A 385 6.84 26.23 7.58
CA SER A 385 6.96 26.46 6.15
C SER A 385 5.70 26.03 5.40
N SER A 386 5.21 24.79 5.64
CA SER A 386 4.02 24.25 4.97
C SER A 386 2.75 25.05 5.28
N GLN A 387 2.56 25.46 6.54
CA GLN A 387 1.40 26.26 6.93
C GLN A 387 1.38 27.63 6.25
N ILE A 388 2.53 28.33 6.21
CA ILE A 388 2.63 29.61 5.53
C ILE A 388 2.38 29.45 4.02
N TYR A 389 3.01 28.46 3.37
CA TYR A 389 2.77 28.21 1.95
C TYR A 389 1.32 27.86 1.66
N LEU A 390 0.67 27.09 2.52
CA LEU A 390 -0.74 26.71 2.36
C LEU A 390 -1.64 27.94 2.32
N HIS A 391 -1.48 28.85 3.31
CA HIS A 391 -2.27 30.09 3.36
C HIS A 391 -1.93 31.05 2.22
N ALA A 392 -0.65 31.17 1.86
CA ALA A 392 -0.21 31.99 0.74
C ALA A 392 -0.77 31.49 -0.60
N PHE A 393 -0.76 30.16 -0.80
CA PHE A 393 -1.22 29.51 -2.03
C PHE A 393 -2.74 29.54 -2.19
N SER A 394 -3.50 29.50 -1.09
CA SER A 394 -4.96 29.36 -1.08
C SER A 394 -5.73 30.37 -1.94
N LYS A 395 -5.20 31.57 -2.12
CA LYS A 395 -5.79 32.66 -2.93
C LYS A 395 -4.88 33.15 -4.05
N MET A 396 -3.81 32.41 -4.35
CA MET A 396 -2.88 32.81 -5.39
C MET A 396 -3.46 32.58 -6.78
N PRO A 397 -3.54 33.62 -7.62
CA PRO A 397 -4.02 33.42 -8.98
C PRO A 397 -3.08 32.52 -9.78
N ARG A 398 -3.65 31.63 -10.63
CA ARG A 398 -2.85 30.74 -11.51
C ARG A 398 -1.93 31.49 -12.48
N ILE A 399 -2.28 32.75 -12.81
CA ILE A 399 -1.48 33.61 -13.70
C ILE A 399 -0.27 34.24 -12.99
N ASP A 400 -0.17 34.13 -11.66
CA ASP A 400 0.98 34.66 -10.92
C ASP A 400 2.25 33.87 -11.29
N GLU A 401 3.29 34.56 -11.70
CA GLU A 401 4.56 33.93 -12.12
C GLU A 401 5.20 33.06 -11.00
N ARG A 402 4.82 33.29 -9.75
CA ARG A 402 5.31 32.55 -8.58
C ARG A 402 4.46 31.30 -8.27
N TYR A 403 3.34 31.09 -8.98
CA TYR A 403 2.41 30.02 -8.68
C TYR A 403 3.07 28.64 -8.75
N GLU A 404 3.79 28.33 -9.83
CA GLU A 404 4.48 27.05 -10.01
C GLU A 404 5.52 26.79 -8.89
N GLU A 405 6.35 27.80 -8.58
CA GLU A 405 7.35 27.67 -7.52
C GLU A 405 6.72 27.51 -6.14
N THR A 406 5.62 28.21 -5.88
CA THR A 406 4.91 28.15 -4.60
C THR A 406 4.25 26.80 -4.41
N LEU A 407 3.58 26.27 -5.45
CA LEU A 407 2.99 24.93 -5.46
C LEU A 407 4.04 23.85 -5.18
N LYS A 408 5.18 23.92 -5.88
CA LYS A 408 6.32 23.03 -5.63
C LYS A 408 6.80 23.12 -4.18
N ASN A 409 7.02 24.33 -3.65
CA ASN A 409 7.53 24.52 -2.30
C ASN A 409 6.54 24.03 -1.22
N LEU A 410 5.23 24.24 -1.44
CA LEU A 410 4.17 23.71 -0.59
C LEU A 410 4.20 22.17 -0.56
N ALA A 411 4.21 21.54 -1.73
CA ALA A 411 4.25 20.09 -1.86
C ALA A 411 5.49 19.50 -1.15
N LEU A 412 6.67 20.08 -1.38
CA LEU A 412 7.91 19.64 -0.74
C LEU A 412 7.91 19.85 0.77
N SER A 413 7.38 21.00 1.25
CA SER A 413 7.30 21.28 2.69
C SER A 413 6.39 20.29 3.40
N LEU A 414 5.24 19.95 2.80
CA LEU A 414 4.30 18.96 3.33
C LEU A 414 4.89 17.55 3.31
N ALA A 415 5.62 17.19 2.26
CA ALA A 415 6.29 15.89 2.16
C ALA A 415 7.32 15.72 3.28
N GLN A 416 8.12 16.77 3.56
CA GLN A 416 9.11 16.76 4.62
C GLN A 416 8.51 16.90 6.03
N ASN A 417 7.30 17.47 6.15
CA ASN A 417 6.57 17.60 7.42
C ASN A 417 5.80 16.31 7.82
N ALA A 418 6.11 15.18 7.22
CA ALA A 418 5.42 13.90 7.47
C ALA A 418 3.88 13.98 7.32
N LYS A 419 3.39 14.81 6.40
CA LYS A 419 1.99 14.93 5.99
C LYS A 419 1.77 14.37 4.57
N PRO A 420 1.97 13.05 4.37
CA PRO A 420 2.07 12.48 3.04
C PRO A 420 0.77 12.58 2.22
N ASN A 421 -0.40 12.53 2.87
CA ASN A 421 -1.68 12.64 2.16
C ASN A 421 -1.92 14.05 1.63
N GLU A 422 -1.59 15.09 2.44
CA GLU A 422 -1.67 16.48 2.00
C GLU A 422 -0.63 16.75 0.90
N ALA A 423 0.60 16.27 1.09
CA ALA A 423 1.66 16.40 0.10
C ALA A 423 1.25 15.77 -1.24
N LYS A 424 0.64 14.57 -1.21
CA LYS A 424 0.17 13.90 -2.41
C LYS A 424 -0.81 14.75 -3.19
N HIS A 425 -1.76 15.41 -2.52
CA HIS A 425 -2.73 16.27 -3.18
C HIS A 425 -2.06 17.39 -4.00
N TYR A 426 -1.08 18.08 -3.43
CA TYR A 426 -0.39 19.18 -4.13
C TYR A 426 0.66 18.68 -5.13
N ILE A 427 1.23 17.52 -4.93
CA ILE A 427 2.06 16.83 -5.92
C ILE A 427 1.23 16.47 -7.15
N ASP A 428 0.07 15.82 -6.94
CA ASP A 428 -0.83 15.44 -8.03
C ASP A 428 -1.34 16.68 -8.79
N LEU A 429 -1.66 17.75 -8.08
CA LEU A 429 -2.03 19.04 -8.68
C LEU A 429 -0.90 19.58 -9.58
N TYR A 430 0.35 19.56 -9.10
CA TYR A 430 1.49 20.00 -9.90
C TYR A 430 1.68 19.14 -11.15
N LEU A 431 1.64 17.83 -11.00
CA LEU A 431 1.84 16.88 -12.11
C LEU A 431 0.75 17.01 -13.20
N ASN A 432 -0.48 17.36 -12.79
CA ASN A 432 -1.59 17.59 -13.71
C ASN A 432 -1.51 18.94 -14.44
N GLU A 433 -1.01 19.99 -13.78
CA GLU A 433 -0.94 21.34 -14.35
C GLU A 433 0.37 21.59 -15.13
N TYR A 434 1.47 20.94 -14.76
CA TYR A 434 2.83 21.22 -15.27
C TYR A 434 3.51 19.98 -15.83
N HIS A 435 3.07 19.51 -17.00
CA HIS A 435 3.66 18.31 -17.64
C HIS A 435 5.15 18.49 -18.01
N ASP A 436 5.54 19.73 -18.36
CA ASP A 436 6.93 20.12 -18.68
C ASP A 436 7.45 21.23 -17.73
N GLY A 437 6.97 21.23 -16.50
CA GLY A 437 7.27 22.25 -15.51
C GLY A 437 8.75 22.28 -15.09
N LYS A 438 9.22 23.46 -14.73
CA LYS A 438 10.61 23.71 -14.31
C LYS A 438 11.06 22.83 -13.15
N TYR A 439 10.16 22.39 -12.28
CA TYR A 439 10.47 21.65 -11.07
C TYR A 439 9.98 20.20 -11.11
N LEU A 440 9.67 19.68 -12.31
CA LEU A 440 9.08 18.35 -12.50
C LEU A 440 9.91 17.24 -11.85
N ASP A 441 11.23 17.25 -12.00
CA ASP A 441 12.11 16.22 -11.42
C ASP A 441 12.06 16.22 -9.87
N SER A 442 12.03 17.42 -9.25
CA SER A 442 11.91 17.53 -7.80
C SER A 442 10.57 17.01 -7.28
N ILE A 443 9.49 17.29 -8.00
CA ILE A 443 8.15 16.85 -7.66
C ILE A 443 7.99 15.34 -7.88
N LYS A 444 8.53 14.78 -8.97
CA LYS A 444 8.54 13.33 -9.20
C LYS A 444 9.25 12.61 -8.07
N LYS A 445 10.44 13.10 -7.68
CA LYS A 445 11.17 12.51 -6.55
C LYS A 445 10.36 12.57 -5.25
N ALA A 446 9.74 13.71 -4.94
CA ALA A 446 8.86 13.85 -3.78
C ALA A 446 7.63 12.96 -3.86
N SER A 447 7.04 12.78 -5.04
CA SER A 447 5.94 11.85 -5.29
C SER A 447 6.34 10.42 -4.93
N ASP A 448 7.52 10.00 -5.34
CA ASP A 448 8.03 8.66 -5.09
C ASP A 448 8.34 8.43 -3.59
N GLU A 449 8.88 9.46 -2.91
CA GLU A 449 9.08 9.41 -1.45
C GLU A 449 7.75 9.34 -0.69
N VAL A 450 6.76 10.14 -1.09
CA VAL A 450 5.42 10.21 -0.49
C VAL A 450 4.64 8.93 -0.76
N PHE A 451 4.81 8.31 -1.92
CA PHE A 451 4.18 7.04 -2.27
C PHE A 451 4.44 5.94 -1.23
N PHE A 452 5.67 5.85 -0.71
CA PHE A 452 5.99 4.86 0.34
C PHE A 452 5.29 5.12 1.68
N ALA A 453 4.86 6.35 1.93
CA ALA A 453 4.21 6.72 3.19
C ALA A 453 2.67 6.62 3.11
N VAL A 454 2.10 6.94 1.96
CA VAL A 454 0.64 6.89 1.74
C VAL A 454 0.20 5.46 1.48
N GLY A 455 0.96 4.69 0.69
CA GLY A 455 0.57 3.37 0.23
C GLY A 455 -0.60 3.39 -0.76
N ASP A 456 -1.02 2.21 -1.15
CA ASP A 456 -2.25 1.96 -1.93
C ASP A 456 -2.91 0.69 -1.36
N ASN A 457 -4.21 0.56 -1.52
CA ASN A 457 -4.94 -0.65 -1.14
C ASN A 457 -4.90 -1.73 -2.24
N ASN A 458 -4.48 -1.36 -3.45
CA ASN A 458 -4.39 -2.27 -4.58
C ASN A 458 -2.97 -2.84 -4.73
N ALA A 459 -2.79 -4.07 -4.28
CA ALA A 459 -1.50 -4.76 -4.30
C ALA A 459 -0.89 -4.85 -5.71
N THR A 460 -1.70 -5.05 -6.74
CA THR A 460 -1.21 -5.13 -8.13
C THR A 460 -0.61 -3.80 -8.59
N LEU A 461 -1.24 -2.68 -8.25
CA LEU A 461 -0.71 -1.35 -8.55
C LEU A 461 0.58 -1.08 -7.76
N LEU A 462 0.62 -1.48 -6.48
CA LEU A 462 1.83 -1.37 -5.65
C LEU A 462 3.00 -2.13 -6.26
N HIS A 463 2.82 -3.40 -6.65
CA HIS A 463 3.85 -4.21 -7.29
C HIS A 463 4.36 -3.57 -8.59
N THR A 464 3.45 -3.06 -9.41
CA THR A 464 3.82 -2.37 -10.66
C THR A 464 4.67 -1.15 -10.34
N ARG A 465 4.21 -0.31 -9.40
CA ARG A 465 4.93 0.91 -9.05
C ARG A 465 6.29 0.65 -8.41
N TYR A 466 6.41 -0.34 -7.52
CA TYR A 466 7.71 -0.72 -6.96
C TYR A 466 8.69 -1.19 -8.03
N LYS A 467 8.23 -1.97 -9.02
CA LYS A 467 9.07 -2.39 -10.15
C LYS A 467 9.52 -1.22 -11.03
N ASP A 468 8.62 -0.28 -11.28
CA ASP A 468 8.95 0.94 -12.02
C ASP A 468 10.00 1.77 -11.28
N LEU A 469 9.82 1.96 -9.96
CA LEU A 469 10.78 2.67 -9.12
C LEU A 469 12.16 1.98 -9.09
N MET A 470 12.20 0.66 -8.97
CA MET A 470 13.47 -0.09 -9.04
C MET A 470 14.19 0.15 -10.36
N LYS A 471 13.44 0.18 -11.46
CA LYS A 471 13.99 0.42 -12.81
C LYS A 471 14.43 1.87 -13.02
N GLU A 472 13.63 2.83 -12.55
CA GLU A 472 13.86 4.26 -12.76
C GLU A 472 15.06 4.78 -11.96
N TYR A 473 15.23 4.30 -10.72
CA TYR A 473 16.21 4.83 -9.77
C TYR A 473 17.48 3.99 -9.63
N GLU A 474 17.59 2.86 -10.32
CA GLU A 474 18.75 1.96 -10.24
C GLU A 474 20.10 2.68 -10.39
N LEU A 475 20.17 3.68 -11.29
CA LEU A 475 21.38 4.45 -11.57
C LEU A 475 21.37 5.86 -10.97
N LYS A 476 20.23 6.39 -10.53
CA LYS A 476 20.08 7.77 -10.07
C LYS A 476 20.07 7.88 -8.54
N ASP A 477 19.30 7.05 -7.89
CA ASP A 477 19.16 7.03 -6.44
C ASP A 477 18.94 5.60 -5.94
N GLU A 478 20.04 4.93 -5.64
CA GLU A 478 20.02 3.54 -5.16
C GLU A 478 19.15 3.38 -3.88
N SER A 479 18.99 4.43 -3.09
CA SER A 479 18.22 4.39 -1.84
C SER A 479 16.73 4.15 -2.11
N ILE A 480 16.14 4.82 -3.10
CA ILE A 480 14.73 4.66 -3.50
C ILE A 480 14.52 3.27 -4.12
N ALA A 481 15.40 2.85 -5.03
CA ALA A 481 15.33 1.53 -5.66
C ALA A 481 15.41 0.39 -4.62
N ARG A 482 16.31 0.51 -3.64
CA ARG A 482 16.46 -0.47 -2.54
C ARG A 482 15.25 -0.51 -1.63
N LYS A 483 14.65 0.65 -1.32
CA LYS A 483 13.41 0.73 -0.54
C LYS A 483 12.24 0.11 -1.29
N ALA A 484 12.13 0.36 -2.60
CA ALA A 484 11.10 -0.24 -3.44
C ALA A 484 11.22 -1.77 -3.47
N LEU A 485 12.44 -2.29 -3.61
CA LEU A 485 12.70 -3.73 -3.55
C LEU A 485 12.27 -4.32 -2.20
N ASP A 486 12.63 -3.67 -1.10
CA ASP A 486 12.31 -4.15 0.25
C ASP A 486 10.79 -4.19 0.49
N GLU A 487 10.07 -3.15 0.08
CA GLU A 487 8.62 -3.09 0.21
C GLU A 487 7.89 -4.07 -0.74
N ASP A 488 8.38 -4.27 -1.97
CA ASP A 488 7.80 -5.23 -2.91
C ASP A 488 7.96 -6.67 -2.42
N VAL A 489 9.13 -7.00 -1.89
CA VAL A 489 9.41 -8.31 -1.28
C VAL A 489 8.51 -8.56 -0.06
N LYS A 490 8.35 -7.58 0.83
CA LYS A 490 7.44 -7.65 1.98
C LYS A 490 5.99 -7.86 1.55
N LEU A 491 5.57 -7.16 0.51
CA LEU A 491 4.20 -7.25 -0.01
C LEU A 491 3.93 -8.65 -0.57
N TYR A 492 4.79 -9.17 -1.45
CA TYR A 492 4.67 -10.54 -1.94
C TYR A 492 4.68 -11.58 -0.82
N PHE A 493 5.51 -11.36 0.20
CA PHE A 493 5.54 -12.26 1.35
C PHE A 493 4.22 -12.22 2.13
N LYS A 494 3.64 -11.03 2.34
CA LYS A 494 2.34 -10.84 3.01
C LYS A 494 1.20 -11.52 2.23
N GLU A 495 1.26 -11.47 0.91
CA GLU A 495 0.31 -12.16 0.02
C GLU A 495 0.52 -13.69 -0.02
N LYS A 496 1.55 -14.19 0.65
CA LYS A 496 1.98 -15.59 0.58
C LYS A 496 2.38 -16.04 -0.83
N ASN A 497 2.76 -15.09 -1.68
CA ASN A 497 3.29 -15.37 -3.01
C ASN A 497 4.81 -15.60 -2.93
N TYR A 498 5.18 -16.70 -2.28
CA TYR A 498 6.59 -17.05 -2.06
C TYR A 498 7.39 -17.24 -3.36
N PRO A 499 6.86 -17.85 -4.42
CA PRO A 499 7.58 -17.94 -5.69
C PRO A 499 8.01 -16.58 -6.25
N ALA A 500 7.19 -15.53 -6.10
CA ALA A 500 7.55 -14.19 -6.53
C ALA A 500 8.70 -13.59 -5.69
N VAL A 501 8.70 -13.84 -4.37
CA VAL A 501 9.82 -13.46 -3.49
C VAL A 501 11.11 -14.17 -3.92
N LEU A 502 11.04 -15.47 -4.20
CA LEU A 502 12.19 -16.27 -4.61
C LEU A 502 12.78 -15.82 -5.96
N ALA A 503 11.94 -15.29 -6.85
CA ALA A 503 12.40 -14.75 -8.13
C ALA A 503 13.34 -13.53 -7.96
N TYR A 504 13.25 -12.80 -6.86
CA TYR A 504 14.13 -11.67 -6.53
C TYR A 504 15.49 -12.07 -5.94
N LYS A 505 15.79 -13.39 -5.77
CA LYS A 505 17.02 -13.88 -5.12
C LYS A 505 18.28 -13.11 -5.53
N ASN A 506 18.56 -13.06 -6.83
CA ASN A 506 19.81 -12.46 -7.33
C ASN A 506 19.91 -10.96 -7.01
N ILE A 507 18.79 -10.24 -7.10
CA ILE A 507 18.72 -8.80 -6.84
C ILE A 507 18.87 -8.55 -5.34
N ILE A 508 18.21 -9.36 -4.49
CA ILE A 508 18.32 -9.25 -3.03
C ILE A 508 19.75 -9.52 -2.56
N GLU A 509 20.36 -10.58 -3.05
CA GLU A 509 21.75 -10.94 -2.70
C GLU A 509 22.75 -9.87 -3.16
N ALA A 510 22.57 -9.30 -4.37
CA ALA A 510 23.39 -8.20 -4.87
C ALA A 510 23.21 -6.91 -4.06
N SER A 511 21.97 -6.59 -3.66
CA SER A 511 21.65 -5.38 -2.90
C SER A 511 22.09 -5.41 -1.43
N LYS A 512 22.36 -6.60 -0.87
CA LYS A 512 22.74 -6.83 0.53
C LYS A 512 21.77 -6.19 1.54
N LEU A 513 20.46 -6.23 1.26
CA LEU A 513 19.40 -5.69 2.13
C LEU A 513 19.02 -6.71 3.20
N PRO A 514 19.31 -6.46 4.50
CA PRO A 514 19.04 -7.45 5.56
C PRO A 514 17.55 -7.80 5.68
N SER A 515 16.65 -6.82 5.53
CA SER A 515 15.21 -7.04 5.60
C SER A 515 14.72 -7.96 4.47
N ALA A 516 15.03 -7.62 3.21
CA ALA A 516 14.64 -8.42 2.05
C ALA A 516 15.26 -9.83 2.11
N THR A 517 16.53 -9.95 2.56
CA THR A 517 17.20 -11.25 2.75
C THR A 517 16.46 -12.13 3.77
N LYS A 518 15.98 -11.55 4.86
CA LYS A 518 15.19 -12.28 5.86
C LYS A 518 13.88 -12.79 5.25
N PHE A 519 13.16 -11.98 4.49
CA PHE A 519 11.93 -12.41 3.82
C PHE A 519 12.19 -13.45 2.73
N LEU A 520 13.31 -13.33 2.01
CA LEU A 520 13.75 -14.34 1.04
C LEU A 520 13.98 -15.70 1.69
N GLU A 521 14.69 -15.71 2.81
CA GLU A 521 14.92 -16.94 3.61
C GLU A 521 13.61 -17.54 4.11
N MET A 522 12.74 -16.72 4.70
CA MET A 522 11.44 -17.17 5.20
C MET A 522 10.56 -17.71 4.07
N ALA A 523 10.54 -17.04 2.92
CA ALA A 523 9.80 -17.48 1.75
C ALA A 523 10.33 -18.82 1.21
N ALA A 524 11.65 -19.01 1.18
CA ALA A 524 12.26 -20.27 0.78
C ALA A 524 11.88 -21.41 1.73
N ILE A 525 11.83 -21.14 3.04
CA ILE A 525 11.38 -22.13 4.05
C ILE A 525 9.91 -22.49 3.83
N GLU A 526 9.03 -21.50 3.67
CA GLU A 526 7.60 -21.76 3.51
C GLU A 526 7.29 -22.45 2.17
N GLU A 527 7.96 -22.09 1.10
CA GLU A 527 7.82 -22.75 -0.20
C GLU A 527 8.37 -24.19 -0.15
N LEU A 528 9.50 -24.42 0.54
CA LEU A 528 10.02 -25.75 0.77
C LEU A 528 9.03 -26.62 1.55
N LYS A 529 8.45 -26.11 2.63
CA LYS A 529 7.41 -26.80 3.41
C LYS A 529 6.18 -27.11 2.56
N ALA A 530 5.74 -26.16 1.73
CA ALA A 530 4.58 -26.34 0.85
C ALA A 530 4.80 -27.47 -0.16
N ASN A 531 5.96 -27.51 -0.82
CA ASN A 531 6.32 -28.55 -1.78
C ASN A 531 6.47 -29.92 -1.10
N LEU A 532 7.09 -29.98 0.09
CA LEU A 532 7.16 -31.21 0.86
C LEU A 532 5.77 -31.73 1.24
N LYS A 533 4.87 -30.86 1.68
CA LYS A 533 3.50 -31.25 2.04
C LYS A 533 2.71 -31.82 0.84
N LYS A 534 2.98 -31.34 -0.36
CA LYS A 534 2.37 -31.85 -1.61
C LYS A 534 3.10 -33.08 -2.19
N ASP A 535 4.18 -33.50 -1.58
CA ASP A 535 5.08 -34.56 -2.08
C ASP A 535 5.75 -34.21 -3.44
N GLU A 536 5.91 -32.90 -3.75
CA GLU A 536 6.56 -32.41 -4.96
C GLU A 536 8.08 -32.40 -4.77
N CYS A 537 8.69 -33.59 -4.70
CA CYS A 537 10.10 -33.75 -4.34
C CYS A 537 11.09 -33.04 -5.26
N ILE A 538 10.80 -32.94 -6.55
CA ILE A 538 11.70 -32.29 -7.53
C ILE A 538 11.83 -30.80 -7.19
N GLU A 539 10.71 -30.10 -7.01
CA GLU A 539 10.69 -28.69 -6.68
C GLU A 539 11.23 -28.43 -5.26
N ALA A 540 10.90 -29.29 -4.29
CA ALA A 540 11.45 -29.21 -2.94
C ALA A 540 12.98 -29.28 -2.95
N VAL A 541 13.58 -30.22 -3.67
CA VAL A 541 15.04 -30.38 -3.75
C VAL A 541 15.69 -29.26 -4.54
N LYS A 542 15.01 -28.72 -5.55
CA LYS A 542 15.48 -27.55 -6.29
C LYS A 542 15.60 -26.33 -5.37
N ILE A 543 14.56 -26.03 -4.59
CA ILE A 543 14.56 -24.93 -3.60
C ILE A 543 15.64 -25.19 -2.53
N PHE A 544 15.68 -26.37 -1.96
CA PHE A 544 16.70 -26.76 -0.97
C PHE A 544 18.12 -26.49 -1.48
N THR A 545 18.40 -26.88 -2.72
CA THR A 545 19.73 -26.71 -3.33
C THR A 545 20.03 -25.24 -3.65
N GLN A 546 19.02 -24.53 -4.22
CA GLN A 546 19.16 -23.14 -4.63
C GLN A 546 19.39 -22.18 -3.46
N PHE A 547 18.79 -22.50 -2.30
CA PHE A 547 18.84 -21.68 -1.08
C PHE A 547 19.67 -22.34 0.03
N SER A 548 20.60 -23.23 -0.32
CA SER A 548 21.44 -23.96 0.63
C SER A 548 22.28 -23.05 1.54
N ILE A 549 22.67 -21.87 1.06
CA ILE A 549 23.43 -20.87 1.83
C ILE A 549 22.68 -20.39 3.09
N TYR A 550 21.36 -20.45 3.09
CA TYR A 550 20.51 -20.05 4.22
C TYR A 550 20.21 -21.22 5.17
N GLU A 551 20.74 -22.41 4.88
CA GLU A 551 20.53 -23.63 5.66
C GLU A 551 19.03 -23.94 5.93
N ILE A 552 18.16 -23.63 4.94
CA ILE A 552 16.71 -23.74 5.09
C ILE A 552 16.25 -25.16 5.47
N GLY A 553 16.99 -26.19 5.05
CA GLY A 553 16.72 -27.56 5.40
C GLY A 553 16.85 -27.88 6.90
N GLN A 554 17.58 -27.04 7.66
CA GLN A 554 17.70 -27.18 9.12
C GLN A 554 16.53 -26.51 9.86
N LYS A 555 15.84 -25.60 9.19
CA LYS A 555 14.80 -24.72 9.75
C LYS A 555 13.37 -25.24 9.49
N ILE A 556 13.23 -26.41 8.88
CA ILE A 556 11.95 -27.07 8.64
C ILE A 556 11.69 -28.18 9.66
N GLU A 557 10.40 -28.42 9.93
CA GLU A 557 9.98 -29.51 10.81
C GLU A 557 10.00 -30.87 10.10
N ASN A 558 9.72 -30.86 8.79
CA ASN A 558 9.56 -32.09 7.97
C ASN A 558 10.90 -32.65 7.46
N LYS A 559 11.90 -32.71 8.33
CA LYS A 559 13.27 -33.10 7.96
C LYS A 559 13.36 -34.51 7.37
N LYS A 560 12.61 -35.46 7.93
CA LYS A 560 12.56 -36.84 7.43
C LYS A 560 12.00 -36.90 6.01
N GLN A 561 10.99 -36.09 5.70
CA GLN A 561 10.40 -36.01 4.37
C GLN A 561 11.36 -35.35 3.37
N MET A 562 12.10 -34.34 3.79
CA MET A 562 13.14 -33.70 2.97
C MET A 562 14.22 -34.73 2.58
N LEU A 563 14.68 -35.54 3.53
CA LEU A 563 15.62 -36.62 3.25
C LEU A 563 15.05 -37.63 2.25
N ALA A 564 13.79 -38.03 2.41
CA ALA A 564 13.13 -38.93 1.47
C ALA A 564 13.07 -38.34 0.04
N CYS A 565 12.84 -37.04 -0.07
CA CYS A 565 12.86 -36.34 -1.36
C CYS A 565 14.26 -36.33 -1.99
N LEU A 566 15.30 -36.09 -1.20
CA LEU A 566 16.70 -36.18 -1.68
C LEU A 566 17.07 -37.57 -2.21
N GLN A 567 16.61 -38.62 -1.51
CA GLN A 567 16.79 -39.99 -1.96
C GLN A 567 16.04 -40.29 -3.24
N ARG A 568 14.74 -39.98 -3.33
CA ARG A 568 13.91 -40.17 -4.52
C ARG A 568 14.41 -39.47 -5.75
N THR A 569 15.02 -38.30 -5.57
CA THR A 569 15.61 -37.52 -6.67
C THR A 569 17.07 -37.85 -6.98
N SER A 570 17.61 -38.94 -6.36
CA SER A 570 18.97 -39.43 -6.54
C SER A 570 20.05 -38.39 -6.19
N LYS A 571 19.78 -37.48 -5.27
CA LYS A 571 20.75 -36.50 -4.77
C LYS A 571 21.57 -37.08 -3.62
N ILE A 572 22.28 -38.15 -3.89
CA ILE A 572 22.94 -38.98 -2.89
C ILE A 572 23.92 -38.19 -1.98
N ASN A 573 24.79 -37.38 -2.58
CA ASN A 573 25.76 -36.60 -1.79
C ASN A 573 25.06 -35.60 -0.86
N GLN A 574 24.01 -34.92 -1.36
CA GLN A 574 23.23 -34.00 -0.53
C GLN A 574 22.45 -34.73 0.56
N ALA A 575 21.94 -35.93 0.27
CA ALA A 575 21.27 -36.75 1.27
C ALA A 575 22.24 -37.18 2.40
N LEU A 576 23.45 -37.61 2.06
CA LEU A 576 24.47 -37.97 3.06
C LEU A 576 24.87 -36.74 3.93
N GLU A 577 25.12 -35.59 3.30
CA GLU A 577 25.44 -34.36 4.02
C GLU A 577 24.27 -33.92 4.93
N TYR A 578 23.05 -34.08 4.43
CA TYR A 578 21.84 -33.74 5.19
C TYR A 578 21.66 -34.66 6.40
N ILE A 579 21.94 -35.93 6.25
CA ILE A 579 21.95 -36.91 7.36
C ILE A 579 22.97 -36.48 8.39
N ASP A 580 24.20 -36.19 8.01
CA ASP A 580 25.29 -35.86 8.97
C ASP A 580 24.96 -34.60 9.76
N LYS A 581 24.30 -33.62 9.16
CA LYS A 581 23.84 -32.39 9.84
C LYS A 581 22.70 -32.64 10.83
N ASN A 582 21.82 -33.63 10.56
CA ASN A 582 20.60 -33.87 11.36
C ASN A 582 20.64 -35.12 12.24
N ALA A 583 21.71 -35.89 12.19
CA ALA A 583 21.84 -37.13 12.98
C ALA A 583 21.72 -36.94 14.50
N HIS A 584 21.95 -35.72 15.01
CA HIS A 584 21.81 -35.38 16.43
C HIS A 584 20.35 -35.36 16.91
N GLU A 585 19.36 -35.22 16.02
CA GLU A 585 17.94 -35.20 16.40
C GLU A 585 17.33 -36.59 16.55
N ASP A 586 17.70 -37.52 15.66
CA ASP A 586 17.25 -38.92 15.66
C ASP A 586 18.36 -39.78 15.06
N SER A 587 19.36 -40.06 15.86
CA SER A 587 20.56 -40.75 15.41
C SER A 587 20.28 -42.09 14.76
N ILE A 588 19.36 -42.89 15.32
CA ILE A 588 19.04 -44.21 14.80
C ILE A 588 18.40 -44.10 13.43
N PHE A 589 17.37 -43.28 13.29
CA PHE A 589 16.70 -43.06 11.99
C PHE A 589 17.68 -42.60 10.91
N TYR A 590 18.45 -41.57 11.18
CA TYR A 590 19.35 -40.98 10.18
C TYR A 590 20.51 -41.97 9.82
N HIS A 591 21.08 -42.70 10.79
CA HIS A 591 22.09 -43.70 10.50
C HIS A 591 21.52 -44.89 9.72
N LEU A 592 20.29 -45.33 10.01
CA LEU A 592 19.60 -46.34 9.20
C LEU A 592 19.41 -45.87 7.76
N GLN A 593 18.98 -44.65 7.53
CA GLN A 593 18.86 -44.08 6.19
C GLN A 593 20.23 -44.00 5.49
N LYS A 594 21.31 -43.66 6.23
CA LYS A 594 22.68 -43.65 5.69
C LYS A 594 23.13 -45.03 5.30
N ALA A 595 22.88 -46.03 6.14
CA ALA A 595 23.19 -47.41 5.86
C ALA A 595 22.43 -47.94 4.62
N GLN A 596 21.16 -47.60 4.49
CA GLN A 596 20.35 -47.89 3.29
C GLN A 596 20.93 -47.24 2.02
N ILE A 597 21.29 -45.94 2.09
CA ILE A 597 21.92 -45.23 0.96
C ILE A 597 23.23 -45.93 0.55
N TYR A 598 24.04 -46.34 1.50
CA TYR A 598 25.26 -47.10 1.20
C TYR A 598 24.96 -48.44 0.53
N PHE A 599 23.94 -49.16 0.98
CA PHE A 599 23.50 -50.40 0.39
C PHE A 599 23.03 -50.21 -1.09
N ASP A 600 22.16 -49.21 -1.34
CA ASP A 600 21.62 -48.91 -2.65
C ASP A 600 22.72 -48.49 -3.64
N ASN A 601 23.78 -47.81 -3.13
CA ASN A 601 24.97 -47.47 -3.91
C ASN A 601 26.03 -48.57 -3.97
N LYS A 602 25.70 -49.80 -3.60
CA LYS A 602 26.60 -51.01 -3.61
C LYS A 602 27.83 -50.88 -2.71
N GLN A 603 27.78 -49.96 -1.76
CA GLN A 603 28.85 -49.76 -0.74
C GLN A 603 28.56 -50.67 0.48
N TYR A 604 28.47 -51.96 0.25
CA TYR A 604 27.99 -52.93 1.22
C TYR A 604 28.83 -52.98 2.51
N THR A 605 30.14 -52.85 2.43
CA THR A 605 31.02 -52.83 3.60
C THR A 605 30.69 -51.67 4.54
N GLN A 606 30.43 -50.47 3.99
CA GLN A 606 30.05 -49.30 4.77
C GLN A 606 28.65 -49.46 5.38
N SER A 607 27.72 -50.03 4.58
CA SER A 607 26.38 -50.35 5.07
C SER A 607 26.43 -51.28 6.28
N ILE A 608 27.23 -52.36 6.19
CA ILE A 608 27.41 -53.33 7.29
C ILE A 608 28.00 -52.67 8.52
N ALA A 609 29.07 -51.87 8.34
CA ALA A 609 29.74 -51.22 9.47
C ALA A 609 28.77 -50.34 10.28
N LEU A 610 28.01 -49.50 9.56
CA LEU A 610 27.06 -48.59 10.17
C LEU A 610 25.86 -49.36 10.78
N ALA A 611 25.33 -50.34 10.07
CA ALA A 611 24.23 -51.18 10.57
C ALA A 611 24.62 -51.99 11.81
N LYS A 612 25.91 -52.43 11.93
CA LYS A 612 26.46 -53.05 13.15
C LYS A 612 26.57 -52.08 14.33
N GLU A 613 26.99 -50.86 14.05
CA GLU A 613 27.02 -49.80 15.07
C GLU A 613 25.64 -49.53 15.63
N ILE A 614 24.60 -49.47 14.75
CA ILE A 614 23.23 -49.28 15.20
C ILE A 614 22.74 -50.47 16.04
N SER A 615 22.89 -51.69 15.54
CA SER A 615 22.41 -52.86 16.25
C SER A 615 23.14 -53.10 17.57
N GLY A 616 24.42 -52.76 17.68
CA GLY A 616 25.23 -52.81 18.90
C GLY A 616 25.06 -51.64 19.87
N SER A 617 24.35 -50.57 19.44
CA SER A 617 24.14 -49.38 20.24
C SER A 617 23.27 -49.64 21.47
N LYS A 618 23.62 -49.01 22.61
CA LYS A 618 22.79 -48.99 23.83
C LYS A 618 21.66 -47.96 23.79
N VAL A 619 21.55 -47.18 22.73
CA VAL A 619 20.47 -46.20 22.56
C VAL A 619 19.16 -46.97 22.41
N LEU A 620 18.11 -46.47 23.07
CA LEU A 620 16.76 -47.04 22.93
C LEU A 620 16.30 -46.95 21.49
N LYS A 621 15.98 -48.06 20.88
CA LYS A 621 15.50 -48.20 19.52
C LYS A 621 14.24 -49.07 19.52
N SER A 622 13.37 -48.85 18.52
CA SER A 622 12.22 -49.72 18.33
C SER A 622 12.65 -51.10 17.78
N GLU A 623 11.84 -52.11 18.01
CA GLU A 623 12.07 -53.46 17.42
C GLU A 623 12.19 -53.40 15.90
N GLU A 624 11.43 -52.52 15.25
CA GLU A 624 11.46 -52.33 13.81
C GLU A 624 12.81 -51.74 13.33
N GLU A 625 13.34 -50.74 14.06
CA GLU A 625 14.65 -50.13 13.74
C GLU A 625 15.78 -51.14 13.91
N GLU A 626 15.73 -51.92 14.99
CA GLU A 626 16.70 -52.95 15.24
C GLU A 626 16.64 -54.07 14.20
N PHE A 627 15.45 -54.55 13.87
CA PHE A 627 15.24 -55.49 12.77
C PHE A 627 15.79 -54.96 11.45
N ARG A 628 15.50 -53.68 11.11
CA ARG A 628 16.00 -53.02 9.89
C ARG A 628 17.52 -52.99 9.82
N ALA A 629 18.18 -52.70 10.94
CA ALA A 629 19.65 -52.72 11.03
C ALA A 629 20.23 -54.11 10.79
N TYR A 630 19.66 -55.18 11.38
CA TYR A 630 20.08 -56.55 11.08
C TYR A 630 19.73 -56.94 9.64
N TYR A 631 18.62 -56.52 9.12
CA TYR A 631 18.24 -56.80 7.73
C TYR A 631 19.25 -56.22 6.73
N LEU A 632 19.67 -54.95 6.91
CA LEU A 632 20.71 -54.32 6.09
C LEU A 632 22.05 -55.05 6.19
N GLN A 633 22.44 -55.52 7.38
CA GLN A 633 23.63 -56.33 7.55
C GLN A 633 23.48 -57.64 6.73
N PHE A 634 22.35 -58.33 6.88
CA PHE A 634 22.06 -59.62 6.20
C PHE A 634 22.16 -59.48 4.70
N VAL A 635 21.39 -58.55 4.09
CA VAL A 635 21.36 -58.40 2.63
C VAL A 635 22.72 -57.92 2.08
N SER A 636 23.41 -57.05 2.83
CA SER A 636 24.77 -56.62 2.44
C SER A 636 25.78 -57.74 2.46
N LEU A 637 25.72 -58.65 3.45
CA LEU A 637 26.58 -59.85 3.54
C LEU A 637 26.32 -60.83 2.37
N LEU A 638 25.06 -61.00 1.99
CA LEU A 638 24.72 -61.80 0.81
C LEU A 638 25.32 -61.18 -0.48
N ARG A 639 25.23 -59.85 -0.67
CA ARG A 639 25.83 -59.16 -1.81
C ARG A 639 27.37 -59.29 -1.86
N LEU A 640 28.01 -59.40 -0.69
CA LEU A 640 29.46 -59.63 -0.60
C LEU A 640 29.84 -61.15 -0.66
N ASN A 641 28.89 -62.03 -0.86
CA ASN A 641 29.08 -63.50 -0.82
C ASN A 641 29.57 -64.06 0.52
N HIS A 642 29.30 -63.41 1.64
CA HIS A 642 29.63 -63.82 3.00
C HIS A 642 28.49 -64.63 3.60
N TYR A 643 28.15 -65.77 2.95
CA TYR A 643 26.98 -66.57 3.28
C TYR A 643 26.90 -67.00 4.76
N ASN A 644 28.00 -67.54 5.32
CA ASN A 644 27.99 -68.03 6.69
C ASN A 644 27.67 -66.91 7.71
N ASP A 645 28.15 -65.75 7.49
CA ASP A 645 27.86 -64.58 8.37
C ASP A 645 26.44 -64.09 8.13
N ALA A 646 25.96 -64.14 6.89
CA ALA A 646 24.57 -63.80 6.57
C ALA A 646 23.59 -64.70 7.34
N ILE A 647 23.85 -66.00 7.35
CA ILE A 647 23.02 -67.02 8.08
C ILE A 647 22.99 -66.73 9.57
N LYS A 648 24.13 -66.31 10.20
CA LYS A 648 24.14 -65.93 11.62
C LYS A 648 23.20 -64.71 11.88
N ILE A 649 23.21 -63.76 10.99
CA ILE A 649 22.31 -62.58 11.11
C ILE A 649 20.87 -63.00 10.85
N LEU A 650 20.60 -63.86 9.92
CA LEU A 650 19.25 -64.41 9.65
C LEU A 650 18.66 -65.08 10.90
N GLN A 651 19.47 -65.88 11.65
CA GLN A 651 19.04 -66.49 12.89
C GLN A 651 18.63 -65.43 13.94
N ILE A 652 19.30 -64.27 13.97
CA ILE A 652 18.90 -63.13 14.81
C ILE A 652 17.57 -62.55 14.32
N LEU A 653 17.41 -62.35 13.01
CA LEU A 653 16.19 -61.88 12.43
C LEU A 653 14.97 -62.78 12.72
N GLU A 654 15.19 -64.12 12.70
CA GLU A 654 14.16 -65.12 13.05
C GLU A 654 13.73 -65.05 14.52
N SER A 655 14.51 -64.41 15.41
CA SER A 655 14.16 -64.21 16.83
C SER A 655 13.21 -63.03 17.06
N PHE A 656 13.06 -62.14 16.11
CA PHE A 656 12.14 -61.03 16.20
C PHE A 656 10.68 -61.43 16.00
N PRO A 657 9.71 -60.65 16.50
CA PRO A 657 8.30 -60.88 16.20
C PRO A 657 8.06 -60.90 14.72
N MET A 658 7.12 -61.71 14.26
CA MET A 658 6.78 -61.84 12.86
C MET A 658 6.43 -60.52 12.21
N ASN A 659 7.26 -60.03 11.30
CA ASN A 659 7.01 -58.86 10.49
C ASN A 659 7.14 -59.16 8.99
N PHE A 660 6.62 -58.25 8.16
CA PHE A 660 6.57 -58.42 6.71
C PHE A 660 7.98 -58.49 6.08
N THR A 661 8.93 -57.69 6.56
CA THR A 661 10.31 -57.64 6.04
C THR A 661 11.07 -58.95 6.20
N MET A 662 10.61 -59.85 7.08
CA MET A 662 11.17 -61.18 7.17
C MET A 662 10.93 -62.02 5.93
N VAL A 663 9.79 -61.85 5.25
CA VAL A 663 9.50 -62.48 3.96
C VAL A 663 10.50 -62.02 2.90
N GLU A 664 10.81 -60.69 2.90
CA GLU A 664 11.83 -60.14 2.00
C GLU A 664 13.21 -60.75 2.28
N ALA A 665 13.55 -60.95 3.56
CA ALA A 665 14.84 -61.57 3.93
C ALA A 665 14.96 -63.03 3.43
N TYR A 666 13.89 -63.82 3.53
CA TYR A 666 13.86 -65.13 2.97
C TYR A 666 13.93 -65.18 1.45
N ASP A 667 13.21 -64.30 0.78
CA ASP A 667 13.24 -64.15 -0.69
C ASP A 667 14.65 -63.75 -1.20
N GLU A 668 15.29 -62.76 -0.54
CA GLU A 668 16.68 -62.41 -0.83
C GLU A 668 17.65 -63.62 -0.64
N LEU A 669 17.49 -64.40 0.42
CA LEU A 669 18.30 -65.61 0.65
C LEU A 669 18.05 -66.67 -0.40
N ILE A 670 16.78 -66.93 -0.72
CA ILE A 670 16.38 -67.99 -1.69
C ILE A 670 16.86 -67.57 -3.08
N SER A 671 16.72 -66.32 -3.46
CA SER A 671 17.24 -65.77 -4.71
C SER A 671 18.75 -65.91 -4.80
N TYR A 672 19.48 -65.54 -3.75
CA TYR A 672 20.92 -65.74 -3.63
C TYR A 672 21.28 -67.25 -3.77
N ALA A 673 20.60 -68.13 -3.03
CA ALA A 673 20.84 -69.60 -3.03
C ALA A 673 20.53 -70.18 -4.41
N LYS A 674 19.55 -69.72 -5.11
CA LYS A 674 19.25 -70.09 -6.49
C LYS A 674 20.39 -69.70 -7.44
N ASP A 675 20.91 -68.51 -7.37
CA ASP A 675 22.02 -68.04 -8.20
C ASP A 675 23.32 -68.76 -7.95
N LYS A 676 23.49 -69.34 -6.76
CA LYS A 676 24.65 -70.12 -6.33
C LYS A 676 24.41 -71.64 -6.35
N ASP A 677 23.26 -72.08 -6.82
CA ASP A 677 22.82 -73.52 -6.87
C ASP A 677 22.90 -74.21 -5.50
N MET A 678 22.56 -73.46 -4.44
CA MET A 678 22.61 -73.90 -3.04
C MET A 678 21.33 -74.63 -2.65
N THR A 679 21.11 -75.83 -3.16
CA THR A 679 19.89 -76.63 -3.01
C THR A 679 19.44 -76.80 -1.56
N THR A 680 20.35 -77.11 -0.64
CA THR A 680 20.02 -77.30 0.77
C THR A 680 19.45 -76.08 1.43
N THR A 681 19.95 -74.87 1.06
CA THR A 681 19.45 -73.61 1.57
C THR A 681 18.03 -73.39 1.12
N ILE A 682 17.72 -73.56 -0.17
CA ILE A 682 16.36 -73.42 -0.72
C ILE A 682 15.41 -74.41 -0.02
N LEU A 683 15.78 -75.72 0.09
CA LEU A 683 14.95 -76.67 0.77
C LEU A 683 14.68 -76.37 2.25
N THR A 684 15.57 -75.64 2.92
CA THR A 684 15.43 -75.27 4.32
C THR A 684 14.55 -74.05 4.51
N TYR A 685 14.74 -73.03 3.67
CA TYR A 685 14.14 -71.68 3.89
C TYR A 685 12.93 -71.35 2.99
N ALA A 686 12.76 -71.98 1.84
CA ALA A 686 11.59 -71.72 1.00
C ALA A 686 10.27 -72.18 1.67
N PRO A 687 10.18 -73.32 2.37
CA PRO A 687 9.00 -73.70 3.13
C PRO A 687 8.68 -72.64 4.21
N LYS A 688 9.68 -72.19 4.97
CA LYS A 688 9.51 -71.19 6.00
C LYS A 688 8.95 -69.88 5.43
N ALA A 689 9.46 -69.46 4.25
CA ALA A 689 9.01 -68.24 3.60
C ALA A 689 7.57 -68.37 3.09
N ILE A 690 7.20 -69.50 2.53
CA ILE A 690 5.84 -69.77 2.05
C ILE A 690 4.85 -69.82 3.23
N ASP A 691 5.20 -70.53 4.29
CA ASP A 691 4.38 -70.63 5.50
C ASP A 691 4.19 -69.27 6.14
N TYR A 692 5.22 -68.43 6.13
CA TYR A 692 5.18 -67.09 6.67
C TYR A 692 4.25 -66.14 5.84
N GLN A 693 4.31 -66.22 4.51
CA GLN A 693 3.41 -65.51 3.64
C GLN A 693 1.95 -65.96 3.87
N ASN A 694 1.73 -67.25 3.93
CA ASN A 694 0.41 -67.82 4.15
C ASN A 694 -0.17 -67.41 5.52
N PHE A 695 0.63 -67.41 6.56
CA PHE A 695 0.23 -67.00 7.90
C PHE A 695 -0.18 -65.50 7.93
N LYS A 696 0.53 -64.64 7.22
CA LYS A 696 0.23 -63.21 7.10
C LYS A 696 -0.83 -62.88 6.08
N GLY A 697 -1.23 -63.83 5.22
CA GLY A 697 -2.19 -63.61 4.11
C GLY A 697 -1.62 -62.71 3.01
N ILE A 698 -0.29 -62.65 2.87
CA ILE A 698 0.41 -61.77 1.95
C ILE A 698 1.16 -62.59 0.91
N ASN A 699 0.76 -62.51 -0.34
CA ASN A 699 1.34 -63.26 -1.43
C ASN A 699 2.26 -62.39 -2.32
N LEU A 700 3.16 -61.60 -1.73
CA LEU A 700 3.98 -60.64 -2.47
C LEU A 700 4.99 -61.35 -3.39
N PHE A 701 5.62 -62.44 -2.95
CA PHE A 701 6.63 -63.18 -3.70
C PHE A 701 6.07 -64.44 -4.38
N SER A 702 4.80 -64.76 -4.16
CA SER A 702 4.11 -65.84 -4.85
C SER A 702 3.66 -65.36 -6.27
N PRO A 703 3.72 -66.24 -7.30
CA PRO A 703 4.07 -67.65 -7.27
C PRO A 703 5.58 -67.93 -7.53
N ASN A 704 6.42 -66.91 -7.55
CA ASN A 704 7.82 -67.06 -7.93
C ASN A 704 8.62 -67.87 -6.90
N LEU A 705 8.35 -67.66 -5.64
CA LEU A 705 8.96 -68.35 -4.53
C LEU A 705 8.62 -69.82 -4.55
N GLU A 706 7.36 -70.18 -4.77
CA GLU A 706 6.89 -71.53 -4.89
C GLU A 706 7.49 -72.23 -6.11
N PHE A 707 7.63 -71.57 -7.24
CA PHE A 707 8.26 -72.12 -8.41
C PHE A 707 9.76 -72.42 -8.18
N ILE A 708 10.48 -71.57 -7.49
CA ILE A 708 11.88 -71.83 -7.13
C ILE A 708 11.98 -73.10 -6.25
N TYR A 709 11.09 -73.20 -5.28
CA TYR A 709 11.02 -74.34 -4.39
C TYR A 709 10.63 -75.64 -5.14
N LEU A 710 9.63 -75.56 -6.03
CA LEU A 710 9.23 -76.70 -6.88
C LEU A 710 10.37 -77.19 -7.74
N GLU A 711 11.09 -76.33 -8.43
CA GLU A 711 12.24 -76.65 -9.25
C GLU A 711 13.28 -77.42 -8.41
N THR A 712 13.53 -76.94 -7.18
CA THR A 712 14.52 -77.51 -6.26
C THR A 712 14.04 -78.89 -5.78
N LEU A 713 12.78 -79.07 -5.42
CA LEU A 713 12.19 -80.31 -5.05
C LEU A 713 12.28 -81.34 -6.17
N GLN A 714 12.02 -80.93 -7.41
CA GLN A 714 12.15 -81.81 -8.59
C GLN A 714 13.60 -82.27 -8.80
N LYS A 715 14.60 -81.35 -8.70
CA LYS A 715 16.02 -81.69 -8.82
C LYS A 715 16.46 -82.67 -7.75
N ASN A 716 15.87 -82.64 -6.54
CA ASN A 716 16.16 -83.57 -5.45
C ASN A 716 15.29 -84.80 -5.41
N ALA A 717 14.42 -85.00 -6.41
CA ALA A 717 13.50 -86.09 -6.47
C ALA A 717 12.47 -86.20 -5.30
N GLU A 718 12.22 -85.06 -4.63
CA GLU A 718 11.20 -84.98 -3.55
C GLU A 718 9.81 -84.78 -4.12
N PHE A 719 9.34 -85.63 -4.92
CA PHE A 719 8.10 -85.50 -5.75
C PHE A 719 6.84 -85.39 -4.92
N ASP A 720 6.76 -86.07 -3.76
CA ASP A 720 5.58 -86.00 -2.89
C ASP A 720 5.36 -84.61 -2.32
N LYS A 721 6.41 -83.95 -1.84
CA LYS A 721 6.36 -82.58 -1.35
C LYS A 721 6.07 -81.57 -2.49
N ALA A 722 6.62 -81.81 -3.67
CA ALA A 722 6.34 -81.05 -4.86
C ALA A 722 4.85 -81.10 -5.28
N LEU A 723 4.25 -82.28 -5.20
CA LEU A 723 2.82 -82.40 -5.50
C LEU A 723 1.92 -81.78 -4.44
N GLU A 724 2.34 -81.83 -3.18
CA GLU A 724 1.64 -81.08 -2.08
C GLU A 724 1.69 -79.59 -2.28
N LEU A 725 2.86 -79.05 -2.57
CA LEU A 725 3.02 -77.64 -2.85
C LEU A 725 2.20 -77.20 -4.06
N LEU A 726 2.11 -78.00 -5.11
CA LEU A 726 1.30 -77.72 -6.27
C LEU A 726 -0.22 -77.64 -5.97
N LYS A 727 -0.73 -78.46 -5.01
CA LYS A 727 -2.11 -78.29 -4.52
C LYS A 727 -2.39 -76.99 -3.86
N ASP A 728 -1.48 -76.47 -3.14
CA ASP A 728 -1.62 -75.16 -2.46
C ASP A 728 -1.45 -74.00 -3.45
N LEU A 729 -0.52 -74.11 -4.38
CA LEU A 729 -0.28 -73.13 -5.41
C LEU A 729 -1.53 -72.94 -6.31
N VAL A 730 -2.28 -73.99 -6.60
CA VAL A 730 -3.54 -73.87 -7.39
C VAL A 730 -4.63 -73.05 -6.66
N LYS A 731 -4.59 -73.00 -5.34
CA LYS A 731 -5.53 -72.18 -4.55
C LYS A 731 -5.27 -70.66 -4.67
N LEU A 732 -4.08 -70.31 -5.13
CA LEU A 732 -3.73 -68.91 -5.33
C LEU A 732 -4.39 -68.32 -6.60
N LYS A 733 -4.61 -66.96 -6.62
CA LYS A 733 -5.08 -66.25 -7.82
C LYS A 733 -3.94 -66.10 -8.83
N LEU A 734 -3.61 -67.23 -9.51
CA LEU A 734 -2.55 -67.21 -10.51
C LEU A 734 -3.00 -66.63 -11.84
N SER A 735 -2.05 -66.04 -12.58
CA SER A 735 -2.26 -65.68 -14.00
C SER A 735 -2.52 -66.97 -14.84
N PRO A 736 -3.20 -66.85 -15.99
CA PRO A 736 -3.38 -68.00 -16.90
C PRO A 736 -2.06 -68.68 -17.28
N SER A 737 -1.00 -67.89 -17.44
CA SER A 737 0.37 -68.36 -17.72
C SER A 737 0.94 -69.20 -16.57
N ASP A 738 0.82 -68.66 -15.33
CA ASP A 738 1.33 -69.38 -14.15
C ASP A 738 0.51 -70.61 -13.82
N LYS A 739 -0.80 -70.64 -14.08
CA LYS A 739 -1.63 -71.83 -14.00
C LYS A 739 -1.15 -72.90 -14.98
N ALA A 740 -0.88 -72.51 -16.25
CA ALA A 740 -0.33 -73.41 -17.23
C ALA A 740 1.04 -73.95 -16.82
N ARG A 741 1.92 -73.07 -16.26
CA ARG A 741 3.23 -73.45 -15.69
C ARG A 741 3.07 -74.45 -14.57
N THR A 742 2.16 -74.22 -13.63
CA THR A 742 1.86 -75.10 -12.53
C THR A 742 1.42 -76.52 -13.01
N LEU A 743 0.51 -76.59 -13.98
CA LEU A 743 0.01 -77.82 -14.54
C LEU A 743 1.06 -78.57 -15.38
N TYR A 744 1.92 -77.77 -16.07
CA TYR A 744 3.04 -78.32 -16.81
C TYR A 744 4.05 -78.97 -15.89
N ILE A 745 4.47 -78.30 -14.81
CA ILE A 745 5.37 -78.82 -13.80
C ILE A 745 4.75 -80.11 -13.16
N ARG A 746 3.45 -80.11 -12.83
CA ARG A 746 2.73 -81.24 -12.30
C ARG A 746 2.82 -82.43 -13.25
N SER A 747 2.70 -82.17 -14.56
CA SER A 747 2.84 -83.27 -15.57
C SER A 747 4.25 -83.80 -15.61
N GLN A 748 5.30 -82.99 -15.44
CA GLN A 748 6.70 -83.48 -15.37
C GLN A 748 6.99 -84.33 -14.13
N ILE A 749 6.41 -84.00 -12.99
CA ILE A 749 6.55 -84.78 -11.79
C ILE A 749 5.88 -86.13 -11.95
N TYR A 750 4.65 -86.19 -12.53
CA TYR A 750 4.00 -87.49 -12.80
C TYR A 750 4.76 -88.35 -13.84
N GLU A 751 5.41 -87.71 -14.83
CA GLU A 751 6.31 -88.39 -15.76
C GLU A 751 7.46 -89.02 -14.98
N SER A 752 8.10 -88.35 -14.07
CA SER A 752 9.21 -88.93 -13.24
C SER A 752 8.74 -90.03 -12.33
N LEU A 753 7.49 -89.97 -11.87
CA LEU A 753 6.84 -91.03 -11.06
C LEU A 753 6.29 -92.18 -11.92
N LYS A 754 6.37 -92.05 -13.26
CA LYS A 754 5.84 -93.03 -14.22
C LYS A 754 4.32 -93.20 -14.15
N ASP A 755 3.61 -92.20 -13.64
CA ASP A 755 2.13 -92.22 -13.62
C ASP A 755 1.62 -91.49 -14.89
N THR A 756 1.47 -92.20 -15.95
CA THR A 756 1.04 -91.77 -17.27
C THR A 756 -0.38 -91.24 -17.26
N ASN A 757 -1.25 -91.77 -16.38
CA ASN A 757 -2.63 -91.28 -16.30
C ASN A 757 -2.74 -89.94 -15.69
N ALA A 758 -2.10 -89.72 -14.56
CA ALA A 758 -2.05 -88.44 -13.92
C ALA A 758 -1.28 -87.35 -14.73
N GLN A 759 -0.26 -87.78 -15.48
CA GLN A 759 0.44 -86.95 -16.44
C GLN A 759 -0.49 -86.45 -17.55
N LYS A 760 -1.22 -87.33 -18.24
CA LYS A 760 -2.18 -86.94 -19.25
C LYS A 760 -3.30 -86.07 -18.76
N GLN A 761 -3.78 -86.29 -17.55
CA GLN A 761 -4.81 -85.45 -16.94
C GLN A 761 -4.26 -84.03 -16.68
N SER A 762 -3.06 -83.86 -16.18
CA SER A 762 -2.45 -82.59 -15.96
C SER A 762 -2.23 -81.75 -17.21
N LEU A 763 -1.82 -82.43 -18.28
CA LEU A 763 -1.65 -81.83 -19.62
C LEU A 763 -3.02 -81.39 -20.22
N LYS A 764 -4.03 -82.21 -20.05
CA LYS A 764 -5.40 -81.91 -20.53
C LYS A 764 -5.92 -80.63 -19.80
N GLU A 765 -5.83 -80.59 -18.48
CA GLU A 765 -6.23 -79.39 -17.68
C GLU A 765 -5.49 -78.16 -18.14
N CYS A 766 -4.17 -78.30 -18.47
CA CYS A 766 -3.37 -77.20 -18.98
C CYS A 766 -3.89 -76.65 -20.33
N LEU A 767 -4.32 -77.55 -21.20
CA LEU A 767 -4.83 -77.16 -22.52
C LEU A 767 -6.26 -76.58 -22.48
N GLU A 768 -7.02 -76.86 -21.43
CA GLU A 768 -8.35 -76.31 -21.19
C GLU A 768 -8.37 -74.91 -20.63
N LEU A 769 -7.20 -74.34 -20.20
CA LEU A 769 -7.11 -73.02 -19.72
C LEU A 769 -7.38 -72.02 -20.83
N SER A 770 -8.10 -70.94 -20.48
CA SER A 770 -8.34 -69.83 -21.39
C SER A 770 -7.07 -68.94 -21.61
N GLY A 771 -6.71 -68.71 -22.89
CA GLY A 771 -5.55 -67.92 -23.28
C GLY A 771 -4.50 -68.72 -24.04
N SER A 772 -3.46 -68.05 -24.55
CA SER A 772 -2.28 -68.74 -25.15
C SER A 772 -1.01 -68.27 -24.39
N SER A 773 -0.32 -69.25 -23.80
CA SER A 773 0.97 -68.96 -23.15
C SER A 773 2.02 -69.95 -23.64
N ASN A 774 3.30 -69.63 -23.52
CA ASN A 774 4.39 -70.57 -23.84
C ASN A 774 4.25 -71.84 -23.09
N TRP A 775 3.75 -71.86 -21.87
CA TRP A 775 3.53 -73.06 -21.07
C TRP A 775 2.45 -73.89 -21.61
N GLN A 776 1.37 -73.37 -22.16
CA GLN A 776 0.33 -74.09 -22.83
C GLN A 776 0.84 -74.76 -24.14
N ASN A 777 1.75 -74.09 -24.85
CA ASN A 777 2.40 -74.67 -26.01
C ASN A 777 3.24 -75.89 -25.61
N LEU A 778 4.03 -75.70 -24.52
CA LEU A 778 4.77 -76.88 -24.00
C LEU A 778 3.87 -78.01 -23.52
N CYS A 779 2.72 -77.68 -22.91
CA CYS A 779 1.71 -78.70 -22.58
C CYS A 779 1.19 -79.41 -23.83
N ARG A 780 0.94 -78.70 -24.96
CA ARG A 780 0.47 -79.21 -26.21
C ARG A 780 1.49 -80.18 -26.85
N GLU A 781 2.75 -79.71 -26.92
CA GLU A 781 3.85 -80.55 -27.47
C GLU A 781 4.04 -81.82 -26.66
N LYS A 782 4.04 -81.69 -25.32
CA LYS A 782 4.22 -82.90 -24.47
C LYS A 782 3.04 -83.85 -24.53
N ASN A 783 1.82 -83.33 -24.62
CA ASN A 783 0.63 -84.15 -24.78
C ASN A 783 0.63 -84.92 -26.13
N ALA A 784 1.12 -84.25 -27.21
CA ALA A 784 1.25 -84.94 -28.51
C ALA A 784 2.22 -86.11 -28.50
N LEU A 785 3.33 -86.02 -27.75
CA LEU A 785 4.31 -87.06 -27.56
C LEU A 785 3.76 -88.29 -26.79
N LEU A 786 2.72 -88.15 -25.97
CA LEU A 786 2.06 -89.21 -25.20
C LEU A 786 0.90 -89.87 -25.90
N THR A 787 0.41 -89.23 -26.99
CA THR A 787 -0.71 -89.73 -27.81
C THR A 787 -0.25 -90.53 -29.10
N ASN A 788 1.05 -90.35 -29.49
CA ASN A 788 1.72 -91.13 -30.50
C ASN A 788 2.43 -92.28 -29.84
#